data_64e71bbda98f5c6a5d46100e0b0b108c
#
_entry.id   64e71bbda98f5c6a5d46100e0b0b108c
#
_cell.length_a   1.000
_cell.length_b   1.000
_cell.length_c   1.000
_cell.angle_alpha   90.00
_cell.angle_beta   90.00
_cell.angle_gamma   90.00
#
_symmetry.space_group_name_H-M   'P 1'
#
loop_
_entity.id
_entity.type
_entity.pdbx_description
1 polymer ?
#
loop_
_entity_poly.entity_id
_entity_poly.type
_entity_poly.pdbx_seq_one_letter_code
_entity_poly.pdbx_strand_id
1 'polypeptide(L)'
;MKRILTIWSLLMVMITPLAAIGQWKAYMAYHHITDIEPAGKLVYVLSSNDLFSYNVNDNSVTIYNKVNSLSDSYIDFIAWNNTVKKLIIVYNNQNIDLLDMDDQVENICDYHNKTLLTSKTVYNITINGNDAYLSTASGILKINMKNAEISDTYYFGEAVNDVTLQYNTIYALTANGTVYQGNKNNNLTDPASWTTTTDHPAFTDDNDITISNNNGYKDYIAYDRFNKCYWSNQSDGKLQQYTLSDEGIKTVLASNINPEGPKYNLFSYMKMYNGKLYTCGSDNDSQAGIQVLNDNQWTIYDDEGISEKTGVSNVGAYCLDIDPKNEAHIFAGARNGLYEYLDGKFINYYGSDNSPIESYNLTDKEYQLVTGVKYDQSGTLWILNSQAPNTSLIQLKDGHFTKYNKEEIMKLNDGGFNNKSNGELSKMMIDSQGLMWFVNNNWVTPALYQYDITNDQIKAYETIINQDGTTINGMYHVYFAEEDLDRNIWIGTDVGPFMLERSEINNGGSTFTQVKVPRNDGTNLADYLLANVDIYAMAIDGGGRKWFGTNGNGVYLISADNNEQIYHFTAENSPLLSDVVRSIVINNTTGEVFFGTDKGLCSYQSDAVTANEEMTKDNVWAYPNPVRPDYTGLITIVGLSFDSDVKILTANGTVVNEGRSNGGSYTWDGCDKNGKRVASGVYMVATATSDGKKGTVCKIAIVN
;
A
#
# COMPACT_ATOMS: atom_id res chain seq x y z
N MET A 1 50.66 -7.42 42.57
CA MET A 1 49.69 -8.33 41.94
C MET A 1 48.60 -7.47 41.31
N LYS A 2 48.71 -7.17 40.01
CA LYS A 2 47.73 -6.43 39.24
C LYS A 2 46.71 -7.44 38.69
N ARG A 3 45.44 -7.34 39.07
CA ARG A 3 44.37 -8.11 38.45
C ARG A 3 43.95 -7.36 37.18
N ILE A 4 44.13 -8.00 36.04
CA ILE A 4 43.60 -7.58 34.75
C ILE A 4 42.16 -8.06 34.68
N LEU A 5 41.20 -7.15 34.71
CA LEU A 5 39.79 -7.43 34.37
C LEU A 5 39.67 -7.44 32.85
N THR A 6 39.47 -8.59 32.26
CA THR A 6 39.12 -8.73 30.84
C THR A 6 37.61 -8.55 30.72
N ILE A 7 37.17 -7.42 30.16
CA ILE A 7 35.77 -7.18 29.79
C ILE A 7 35.53 -7.92 28.48
N TRP A 8 34.76 -9.00 28.54
CA TRP A 8 34.16 -9.63 27.35
C TRP A 8 32.94 -8.79 26.94
N SER A 9 33.09 -7.95 25.93
CA SER A 9 31.94 -7.38 25.26
C SER A 9 31.28 -8.49 24.41
N LEU A 10 30.16 -9.01 24.91
CA LEU A 10 29.27 -9.85 24.15
C LEU A 10 28.65 -8.98 23.06
N LEU A 11 29.13 -9.08 21.83
CA LEU A 11 28.46 -8.55 20.67
C LEU A 11 27.20 -9.43 20.47
N MET A 12 26.07 -9.02 21.04
CA MET A 12 24.76 -9.55 20.67
C MET A 12 24.47 -9.04 19.26
N VAL A 13 24.79 -9.79 18.24
CA VAL A 13 24.20 -9.62 16.93
C VAL A 13 22.71 -9.91 17.15
N MET A 14 21.89 -8.88 17.17
CA MET A 14 20.44 -9.03 17.08
C MET A 14 20.16 -9.58 15.68
N ILE A 15 20.06 -10.90 15.59
CA ILE A 15 19.47 -11.55 14.42
C ILE A 15 17.99 -11.20 14.52
N THR A 16 17.55 -10.18 13.78
CA THR A 16 16.13 -9.94 13.55
C THR A 16 15.57 -11.25 12.97
N PRO A 17 14.55 -11.86 13.57
CA PRO A 17 13.96 -13.06 13.00
C PRO A 17 13.45 -12.68 11.59
N LEU A 18 13.99 -13.33 10.55
CA LEU A 18 13.38 -13.23 9.23
C LEU A 18 11.91 -13.66 9.38
N ALA A 19 11.00 -12.87 8.81
CA ALA A 19 9.58 -13.19 8.83
C ALA A 19 9.34 -14.55 8.19
N ALA A 20 8.42 -15.33 8.72
CA ALA A 20 8.05 -16.60 8.13
C ALA A 20 7.33 -16.35 6.79
N ILE A 21 7.62 -17.19 5.81
CA ILE A 21 6.95 -17.14 4.49
C ILE A 21 5.43 -17.25 4.69
N GLY A 22 4.68 -16.45 3.92
CA GLY A 22 3.22 -16.33 4.03
C GLY A 22 2.76 -15.32 5.07
N GLN A 23 3.65 -14.69 5.83
CA GLN A 23 3.28 -13.65 6.78
C GLN A 23 2.96 -12.33 6.06
N TRP A 24 1.95 -11.64 6.58
CA TRP A 24 1.54 -10.32 6.18
C TRP A 24 1.89 -9.29 7.26
N LYS A 25 2.14 -8.06 6.84
CA LYS A 25 2.27 -6.89 7.73
C LYS A 25 1.49 -5.73 7.12
N ALA A 26 0.97 -4.85 7.97
CA ALA A 26 0.36 -3.58 7.57
C ALA A 26 1.20 -2.41 8.10
N TYR A 27 1.28 -1.34 7.32
CA TYR A 27 2.02 -0.12 7.64
C TYR A 27 1.08 1.07 7.44
N MET A 28 0.36 1.42 8.51
CA MET A 28 -0.69 2.43 8.45
C MET A 28 -0.25 3.74 9.06
N ALA A 29 -0.77 4.86 8.55
CA ALA A 29 -0.56 6.17 9.12
C ALA A 29 -1.51 6.41 10.30
N TYR A 30 -1.04 7.20 11.29
CA TYR A 30 -1.83 7.52 12.49
C TYR A 30 -1.71 9.01 12.84
N HIS A 31 -1.65 9.89 11.85
CA HIS A 31 -1.39 11.32 12.04
C HIS A 31 -2.59 12.24 11.77
N HIS A 32 -3.76 11.68 11.50
CA HIS A 32 -4.98 12.46 11.28
C HIS A 32 -6.12 11.87 12.10
N ILE A 33 -6.24 12.33 13.35
CA ILE A 33 -7.28 11.88 14.28
C ILE A 33 -8.62 12.46 13.84
N THR A 34 -9.61 11.57 13.67
CA THR A 34 -10.97 11.90 13.26
C THR A 34 -12.00 11.58 14.33
N ASP A 35 -11.67 10.67 15.26
CA ASP A 35 -12.56 10.30 16.35
C ASP A 35 -11.79 9.75 17.56
N ILE A 36 -12.32 9.93 18.79
CA ILE A 36 -11.72 9.49 20.06
C ILE A 36 -12.82 8.96 20.98
N GLU A 37 -12.75 7.66 21.31
CA GLU A 37 -13.74 6.97 22.14
C GLU A 37 -13.16 6.48 23.48
N PRO A 38 -13.35 7.22 24.58
CA PRO A 38 -12.94 6.76 25.91
C PRO A 38 -13.76 5.55 26.41
N ALA A 39 -13.09 4.46 26.74
CA ALA A 39 -13.67 3.18 27.14
C ALA A 39 -13.16 2.68 28.51
N GLY A 40 -12.96 3.57 29.46
CA GLY A 40 -12.45 3.26 30.80
C GLY A 40 -10.93 3.23 30.87
N LYS A 41 -10.31 2.05 30.92
CA LYS A 41 -8.83 1.93 30.87
C LYS A 41 -8.25 2.12 29.49
N LEU A 42 -9.07 1.92 28.44
CA LEU A 42 -8.68 2.11 27.04
C LEU A 42 -9.30 3.38 26.49
N VAL A 43 -8.59 3.99 25.55
CA VAL A 43 -9.10 5.06 24.70
C VAL A 43 -8.86 4.61 23.25
N TYR A 44 -9.94 4.37 22.53
CA TYR A 44 -9.88 4.04 21.11
C TYR A 44 -9.78 5.31 20.27
N VAL A 45 -8.93 5.29 19.27
CA VAL A 45 -8.65 6.46 18.43
C VAL A 45 -8.73 6.05 16.97
N LEU A 46 -9.64 6.67 16.24
CA LEU A 46 -9.70 6.59 14.79
C LEU A 46 -8.77 7.67 14.21
N SER A 47 -7.77 7.25 13.47
CA SER A 47 -6.79 8.15 12.88
C SER A 47 -6.39 7.70 11.49
N SER A 48 -6.49 8.57 10.49
CA SER A 48 -6.21 8.27 9.07
C SER A 48 -6.98 7.04 8.56
N ASN A 49 -8.22 6.84 9.02
CA ASN A 49 -9.11 5.70 8.76
C ASN A 49 -8.62 4.35 9.33
N ASP A 50 -7.72 4.39 10.31
CA ASP A 50 -7.19 3.24 11.02
C ASP A 50 -7.37 3.36 12.53
N LEU A 51 -7.35 2.23 13.22
CA LEU A 51 -7.69 2.16 14.65
C LEU A 51 -6.46 1.81 15.50
N PHE A 52 -6.29 2.56 16.58
CA PHE A 52 -5.44 2.14 17.69
C PHE A 52 -6.11 2.41 19.05
N SER A 53 -5.65 1.77 20.10
CA SER A 53 -6.03 2.12 21.46
C SER A 53 -4.81 2.51 22.29
N TYR A 54 -5.06 3.37 23.27
CA TYR A 54 -4.11 3.74 24.32
C TYR A 54 -4.63 3.28 25.67
N ASN A 55 -3.81 2.58 26.45
CA ASN A 55 -4.14 2.14 27.79
C ASN A 55 -3.58 3.14 28.83
N VAL A 56 -4.47 3.83 29.54
CA VAL A 56 -4.10 4.87 30.51
C VAL A 56 -3.38 4.33 31.76
N ASN A 57 -3.43 3.01 32.01
CA ASN A 57 -2.81 2.41 33.21
C ASN A 57 -1.33 2.10 33.03
N ASP A 58 -0.92 1.69 31.82
CA ASP A 58 0.45 1.26 31.53
C ASP A 58 1.09 1.97 30.35
N ASN A 59 0.37 2.91 29.73
CA ASN A 59 0.77 3.68 28.57
C ASN A 59 1.04 2.83 27.30
N SER A 60 0.53 1.62 27.23
CA SER A 60 0.67 0.79 26.05
C SER A 60 -0.24 1.25 24.91
N VAL A 61 0.25 1.10 23.69
CA VAL A 61 -0.50 1.36 22.44
C VAL A 61 -0.71 0.04 21.73
N THR A 62 -1.96 -0.24 21.36
CA THR A 62 -2.34 -1.43 20.57
C THR A 62 -2.89 -0.99 19.23
N ILE A 63 -2.42 -1.61 18.15
CA ILE A 63 -2.85 -1.35 16.78
C ILE A 63 -3.85 -2.42 16.36
N TYR A 64 -4.95 -2.01 15.72
CA TYR A 64 -5.96 -2.91 15.17
C TYR A 64 -6.05 -2.69 13.66
N ASN A 65 -5.82 -3.73 12.88
CA ASN A 65 -5.93 -3.69 11.43
C ASN A 65 -6.31 -5.07 10.88
N LYS A 66 -6.54 -5.16 9.58
CA LYS A 66 -6.95 -6.38 8.89
C LYS A 66 -5.94 -7.52 8.99
N VAL A 67 -4.65 -7.23 9.16
CA VAL A 67 -3.61 -8.26 9.26
C VAL A 67 -3.63 -8.96 10.62
N ASN A 68 -4.02 -8.27 11.71
CA ASN A 68 -3.91 -8.81 13.06
C ASN A 68 -5.25 -9.12 13.75
N SER A 69 -6.34 -8.42 13.44
CA SER A 69 -7.58 -8.57 14.22
C SER A 69 -8.86 -8.21 13.48
N LEU A 70 -8.88 -7.13 12.70
CA LEU A 70 -10.10 -6.60 12.10
C LEU A 70 -10.50 -7.37 10.83
N SER A 71 -11.79 -7.32 10.50
CA SER A 71 -12.33 -8.00 9.32
C SER A 71 -12.08 -7.27 8.02
N ASP A 72 -11.86 -5.94 8.09
CA ASP A 72 -11.69 -5.11 6.90
C ASP A 72 -10.70 -3.94 7.15
N SER A 73 -10.57 -3.05 6.18
CA SER A 73 -9.70 -1.86 6.19
C SER A 73 -10.51 -0.61 5.85
N TYR A 74 -9.98 0.57 6.21
CA TYR A 74 -10.60 1.87 5.98
C TYR A 74 -11.89 2.08 6.77
N ILE A 75 -11.72 2.52 8.01
CA ILE A 75 -12.80 2.73 8.98
C ILE A 75 -13.38 4.14 8.79
N ASP A 76 -14.70 4.22 8.63
CA ASP A 76 -15.41 5.51 8.56
C ASP A 76 -15.88 5.98 9.94
N PHE A 77 -16.38 5.07 10.78
CA PHE A 77 -16.94 5.42 12.08
C PHE A 77 -16.58 4.42 13.16
N ILE A 78 -16.41 4.92 14.39
CA ILE A 78 -16.34 4.13 15.62
C ILE A 78 -17.33 4.69 16.63
N ALA A 79 -17.84 3.86 17.55
CA ALA A 79 -18.59 4.31 18.71
C ALA A 79 -18.51 3.31 19.87
N TRP A 80 -18.21 3.79 21.07
CA TRP A 80 -18.11 2.94 22.26
C TRP A 80 -19.45 2.72 22.94
N ASN A 81 -19.85 1.48 23.14
CA ASN A 81 -21.01 1.12 23.93
C ASN A 81 -20.59 0.68 25.34
N ASN A 82 -20.75 1.57 26.32
CA ASN A 82 -20.40 1.29 27.70
C ASN A 82 -21.30 0.23 28.38
N THR A 83 -22.50 -0.03 27.86
CA THR A 83 -23.43 -1.02 28.44
C THR A 83 -22.97 -2.45 28.13
N VAL A 84 -22.60 -2.73 26.89
CA VAL A 84 -22.16 -4.06 26.43
C VAL A 84 -20.64 -4.21 26.41
N LYS A 85 -19.89 -3.11 26.65
CA LYS A 85 -18.42 -3.08 26.63
C LYS A 85 -17.82 -3.50 25.29
N LYS A 86 -18.39 -3.00 24.21
CA LYS A 86 -17.93 -3.22 22.83
C LYS A 86 -17.84 -1.90 22.07
N LEU A 87 -16.81 -1.79 21.22
CA LEU A 87 -16.69 -0.74 20.20
C LEU A 87 -17.35 -1.26 18.93
N ILE A 88 -18.26 -0.51 18.35
CA ILE A 88 -18.72 -0.73 16.98
C ILE A 88 -17.78 0.00 16.02
N ILE A 89 -17.40 -0.70 14.96
CA ILE A 89 -16.51 -0.22 13.91
C ILE A 89 -17.27 -0.38 12.59
N VAL A 90 -17.45 0.70 11.85
CA VAL A 90 -18.12 0.70 10.54
C VAL A 90 -17.10 1.08 9.46
N TYR A 91 -16.93 0.19 8.50
CA TYR A 91 -16.02 0.38 7.38
C TYR A 91 -16.70 1.11 6.20
N ASN A 92 -15.90 1.70 5.32
CA ASN A 92 -16.41 2.44 4.16
C ASN A 92 -17.19 1.57 3.16
N ASN A 93 -16.96 0.26 3.16
CA ASN A 93 -17.75 -0.71 2.40
C ASN A 93 -19.00 -1.21 3.15
N GLN A 94 -19.30 -0.61 4.32
CA GLN A 94 -20.40 -0.92 5.22
C GLN A 94 -20.36 -2.34 5.84
N ASN A 95 -19.18 -2.96 5.88
CA ASN A 95 -18.92 -4.06 6.80
C ASN A 95 -18.89 -3.52 8.24
N ILE A 96 -19.15 -4.35 9.24
CA ILE A 96 -19.24 -3.91 10.63
C ILE A 96 -18.55 -4.92 11.53
N ASP A 97 -17.68 -4.43 12.42
CA ASP A 97 -17.08 -5.20 13.49
C ASP A 97 -17.53 -4.70 14.86
N LEU A 98 -17.63 -5.61 15.81
CA LEU A 98 -17.76 -5.33 17.24
C LEU A 98 -16.50 -5.82 17.95
N LEU A 99 -15.68 -4.89 18.45
CA LEU A 99 -14.45 -5.16 19.19
C LEU A 99 -14.71 -5.07 20.69
N ASP A 100 -14.39 -6.11 21.45
CA ASP A 100 -14.50 -6.10 22.91
C ASP A 100 -13.20 -5.70 23.61
N MET A 101 -13.22 -5.65 24.95
CA MET A 101 -12.06 -5.25 25.77
C MET A 101 -10.98 -6.34 25.92
N ASP A 102 -11.21 -7.52 25.39
CA ASP A 102 -10.28 -8.66 25.34
C ASP A 102 -9.75 -8.88 23.91
N ASP A 103 -9.87 -7.83 23.04
CA ASP A 103 -9.44 -7.78 21.66
C ASP A 103 -10.09 -8.84 20.76
N GLN A 104 -11.30 -9.32 21.14
CA GLN A 104 -12.08 -10.23 20.31
C GLN A 104 -12.99 -9.44 19.37
N VAL A 105 -13.03 -9.86 18.10
CA VAL A 105 -13.84 -9.23 17.06
C VAL A 105 -14.97 -10.16 16.64
N GLU A 106 -16.20 -9.62 16.61
CA GLU A 106 -17.38 -10.27 16.04
C GLU A 106 -17.80 -9.49 14.80
N ASN A 107 -17.80 -10.13 13.63
CA ASN A 107 -18.15 -9.48 12.36
C ASN A 107 -19.64 -9.61 12.04
N ILE A 108 -20.24 -8.52 11.55
CA ILE A 108 -21.62 -8.45 11.05
C ILE A 108 -21.58 -8.03 9.59
N CYS A 109 -21.46 -8.99 8.68
CA CYS A 109 -21.34 -8.75 7.25
C CYS A 109 -22.68 -8.70 6.48
N ASP A 110 -23.82 -8.93 7.14
CA ASP A 110 -25.12 -9.02 6.49
C ASP A 110 -25.49 -7.75 5.69
N TYR A 111 -25.20 -6.57 6.23
CA TYR A 111 -25.47 -5.31 5.54
C TYR A 111 -24.52 -5.09 4.36
N HIS A 112 -23.25 -5.44 4.53
CA HIS A 112 -22.24 -5.43 3.46
C HIS A 112 -22.67 -6.34 2.31
N ASN A 113 -23.08 -7.57 2.59
CA ASN A 113 -23.43 -8.57 1.58
C ASN A 113 -24.79 -8.34 0.90
N LYS A 114 -25.67 -7.53 1.51
CA LYS A 114 -27.00 -7.28 0.99
C LYS A 114 -26.96 -6.39 -0.25
N THR A 115 -27.49 -6.86 -1.37
CA THR A 115 -27.69 -6.04 -2.57
C THR A 115 -28.89 -5.13 -2.40
N LEU A 116 -28.70 -3.83 -2.46
CA LEU A 116 -29.74 -2.80 -2.43
C LEU A 116 -29.76 -2.01 -3.73
N LEU A 117 -30.91 -1.49 -4.13
CA LEU A 117 -31.05 -0.59 -5.28
C LEU A 117 -30.59 0.85 -4.96
N THR A 118 -30.44 1.17 -3.67
CA THR A 118 -30.00 2.46 -3.15
C THR A 118 -28.60 2.35 -2.54
N SER A 119 -27.93 3.49 -2.32
CA SER A 119 -26.69 3.53 -1.56
C SER A 119 -26.87 2.91 -0.15
N LYS A 120 -25.82 2.31 0.36
CA LYS A 120 -25.73 1.78 1.73
C LYS A 120 -24.95 2.69 2.68
N THR A 121 -24.50 3.86 2.21
CA THR A 121 -23.67 4.76 2.99
C THR A 121 -24.23 5.00 4.38
N VAL A 122 -23.38 4.87 5.39
CA VAL A 122 -23.64 5.22 6.78
C VAL A 122 -23.19 6.67 7.02
N TYR A 123 -23.97 7.44 7.76
CA TYR A 123 -23.69 8.86 8.02
C TYR A 123 -23.37 9.13 9.49
N ASN A 124 -23.96 8.38 10.41
CA ASN A 124 -23.75 8.55 11.86
C ASN A 124 -24.10 7.29 12.63
N ILE A 125 -23.62 7.16 13.87
CA ILE A 125 -23.91 6.10 14.83
C ILE A 125 -24.42 6.71 16.13
N THR A 126 -25.56 6.23 16.61
CA THR A 126 -26.10 6.62 17.92
C THR A 126 -26.26 5.40 18.82
N ILE A 127 -25.62 5.42 19.98
CA ILE A 127 -25.65 4.32 20.95
C ILE A 127 -26.79 4.51 21.97
N ASN A 128 -27.63 3.47 22.14
CA ASN A 128 -28.65 3.48 23.20
C ASN A 128 -28.88 2.09 23.80
N GLY A 129 -28.53 1.91 25.07
CA GLY A 129 -28.65 0.61 25.76
C GLY A 129 -27.74 -0.44 25.14
N ASN A 130 -28.31 -1.55 24.67
CA ASN A 130 -27.55 -2.60 23.98
C ASN A 130 -27.45 -2.38 22.47
N ASP A 131 -28.07 -1.34 21.94
CA ASP A 131 -28.26 -1.14 20.50
C ASP A 131 -27.42 0.02 19.97
N ALA A 132 -26.97 -0.12 18.73
CA ALA A 132 -26.48 0.96 17.89
C ALA A 132 -27.49 1.23 16.78
N TYR A 133 -27.76 2.51 16.51
CA TYR A 133 -28.63 2.98 15.45
C TYR A 133 -27.74 3.69 14.41
N LEU A 134 -27.60 3.08 13.25
CA LEU A 134 -26.82 3.64 12.14
C LEU A 134 -27.73 4.42 11.22
N SER A 135 -27.48 5.70 11.07
CA SER A 135 -28.13 6.56 10.09
C SER A 135 -27.58 6.23 8.70
N THR A 136 -28.45 5.90 7.73
CA THR A 136 -28.03 5.43 6.41
C THR A 136 -28.72 6.15 5.26
N ALA A 137 -28.19 5.97 4.05
CA ALA A 137 -28.77 6.51 2.82
C ALA A 137 -30.21 6.05 2.51
N SER A 138 -30.72 5.03 3.22
CA SER A 138 -32.07 4.49 3.00
C SER A 138 -32.95 4.48 4.25
N GLY A 139 -32.41 4.92 5.40
CA GLY A 139 -33.14 4.89 6.67
C GLY A 139 -32.25 4.62 7.86
N ILE A 140 -32.70 3.81 8.82
CA ILE A 140 -31.96 3.46 10.02
C ILE A 140 -31.74 1.96 10.07
N LEU A 141 -30.47 1.56 10.30
CA LEU A 141 -30.09 0.19 10.60
C LEU A 141 -29.87 0.05 12.11
N LYS A 142 -30.65 -0.83 12.77
CA LYS A 142 -30.51 -1.08 14.19
C LYS A 142 -29.73 -2.36 14.43
N ILE A 143 -28.67 -2.27 15.21
CA ILE A 143 -27.77 -3.37 15.56
C ILE A 143 -27.87 -3.66 17.05
N ASN A 144 -28.17 -4.90 17.39
CA ASN A 144 -28.06 -5.40 18.75
C ASN A 144 -26.59 -5.79 18.98
N MET A 145 -25.81 -4.91 19.62
CA MET A 145 -24.37 -5.11 19.87
C MET A 145 -24.09 -6.24 20.86
N LYS A 146 -25.05 -6.60 21.71
CA LYS A 146 -24.89 -7.72 22.65
C LYS A 146 -24.89 -9.06 21.93
N ASN A 147 -25.77 -9.22 20.93
CA ASN A 147 -25.94 -10.45 20.18
C ASN A 147 -25.17 -10.48 18.86
N ALA A 148 -24.52 -9.37 18.50
CA ALA A 148 -23.84 -9.16 17.22
C ALA A 148 -24.74 -9.45 16.00
N GLU A 149 -25.91 -8.80 15.95
CA GLU A 149 -26.91 -9.02 14.90
C GLU A 149 -27.60 -7.72 14.48
N ILE A 150 -28.03 -7.65 13.22
CA ILE A 150 -28.96 -6.62 12.76
C ILE A 150 -30.35 -7.00 13.27
N SER A 151 -30.90 -6.24 14.22
CA SER A 151 -32.17 -6.55 14.82
C SER A 151 -33.35 -5.98 14.02
N ASP A 152 -33.19 -4.79 13.43
CA ASP A 152 -34.25 -4.10 12.68
C ASP A 152 -33.66 -3.21 11.57
N THR A 153 -34.48 -2.90 10.56
CA THR A 153 -34.21 -1.88 9.55
C THR A 153 -35.44 -1.01 9.35
N TYR A 154 -35.31 0.31 9.52
CA TYR A 154 -36.42 1.26 9.37
C TYR A 154 -36.22 2.06 8.08
N TYR A 155 -37.08 1.84 7.09
CA TYR A 155 -37.00 2.47 5.77
C TYR A 155 -37.86 3.73 5.71
N PHE A 156 -37.26 4.84 5.27
CA PHE A 156 -37.91 6.12 5.07
C PHE A 156 -38.13 6.46 3.60
N GLY A 157 -37.45 5.74 2.68
CA GLY A 157 -37.43 6.08 1.25
C GLY A 157 -36.50 7.25 0.92
N GLU A 158 -35.82 7.79 1.92
CA GLU A 158 -34.83 8.87 1.83
C GLU A 158 -33.72 8.66 2.86
N ALA A 159 -32.61 9.38 2.71
CA ALA A 159 -31.49 9.31 3.63
C ALA A 159 -31.83 9.89 5.00
N VAL A 160 -31.37 9.22 6.05
CA VAL A 160 -31.39 9.68 7.43
C VAL A 160 -29.97 10.12 7.78
N ASN A 161 -29.80 11.40 8.10
CA ASN A 161 -28.49 11.97 8.43
C ASN A 161 -28.10 11.71 9.89
N ASP A 162 -29.10 11.72 10.80
CA ASP A 162 -28.83 11.57 12.21
C ASP A 162 -30.04 10.97 12.95
N VAL A 163 -29.75 10.32 14.11
CA VAL A 163 -30.75 9.72 15.00
C VAL A 163 -30.48 10.17 16.42
N THR A 164 -31.53 10.62 17.12
CA THR A 164 -31.47 10.86 18.56
C THR A 164 -32.61 10.12 19.26
N LEU A 165 -32.44 9.83 20.55
CA LEU A 165 -33.41 9.08 21.34
C LEU A 165 -33.73 9.80 22.65
N GLN A 166 -35.02 9.85 22.96
CA GLN A 166 -35.47 10.32 24.26
C GLN A 166 -36.55 9.38 24.82
N TYR A 167 -36.31 8.80 25.99
CA TYR A 167 -37.18 7.79 26.60
C TYR A 167 -37.45 6.61 25.63
N ASN A 168 -38.70 6.40 25.25
CA ASN A 168 -39.10 5.35 24.30
C ASN A 168 -39.31 5.84 22.88
N THR A 169 -38.88 7.03 22.54
CA THR A 169 -39.08 7.61 21.21
C THR A 169 -37.73 7.75 20.51
N ILE A 170 -37.69 7.31 19.25
CA ILE A 170 -36.61 7.51 18.30
C ILE A 170 -36.98 8.70 17.42
N TYR A 171 -36.05 9.61 17.22
CA TYR A 171 -36.16 10.72 16.29
C TYR A 171 -35.14 10.56 15.18
N ALA A 172 -35.57 10.70 13.93
CA ALA A 172 -34.75 10.56 12.74
C ALA A 172 -34.77 11.86 11.94
N LEU A 173 -33.58 12.45 11.78
CA LEU A 173 -33.38 13.64 10.93
C LEU A 173 -33.07 13.20 9.51
N THR A 174 -33.92 13.49 8.54
CA THR A 174 -33.67 13.13 7.16
C THR A 174 -32.88 14.20 6.41
N ALA A 175 -32.32 13.85 5.24
CA ALA A 175 -31.49 14.73 4.44
C ALA A 175 -32.20 16.01 3.97
N ASN A 176 -33.53 15.98 3.87
CA ASN A 176 -34.35 17.16 3.50
C ASN A 176 -34.71 18.06 4.70
N GLY A 177 -34.24 17.70 5.92
CA GLY A 177 -34.51 18.45 7.16
C GLY A 177 -35.82 18.09 7.87
N THR A 178 -36.53 17.06 7.41
CA THR A 178 -37.71 16.53 8.11
C THR A 178 -37.29 15.67 9.29
N VAL A 179 -37.94 15.85 10.44
CA VAL A 179 -37.76 14.98 11.59
C VAL A 179 -38.95 14.05 11.75
N TYR A 180 -38.69 12.75 11.74
CA TYR A 180 -39.67 11.73 12.06
C TYR A 180 -39.49 11.26 13.51
N GLN A 181 -40.60 10.93 14.17
CA GLN A 181 -40.60 10.29 15.49
C GLN A 181 -41.34 8.94 15.45
N GLY A 182 -40.78 7.96 16.13
CA GLY A 182 -41.36 6.64 16.25
C GLY A 182 -41.24 6.10 17.69
N ASN A 183 -42.33 5.56 18.25
CA ASN A 183 -42.31 4.96 19.60
C ASN A 183 -41.80 3.53 19.53
N LYS A 184 -40.78 3.16 20.33
CA LYS A 184 -40.19 1.81 20.38
C LYS A 184 -41.19 0.67 20.72
N ASN A 185 -42.32 1.01 21.30
CA ASN A 185 -43.38 0.02 21.60
C ASN A 185 -44.23 -0.34 20.37
N ASN A 186 -44.11 0.41 19.28
CA ASN A 186 -44.83 0.16 18.04
C ASN A 186 -43.95 -0.69 17.09
N ASN A 187 -44.57 -1.23 16.06
CA ASN A 187 -43.84 -1.86 14.97
C ASN A 187 -43.22 -0.78 14.06
N LEU A 188 -41.93 -0.40 14.31
CA LEU A 188 -41.24 0.66 13.58
C LEU A 188 -40.73 0.21 12.20
N THR A 189 -40.86 -1.09 11.85
CA THR A 189 -40.62 -1.54 10.47
C THR A 189 -41.77 -1.13 9.53
N ASP A 190 -42.94 -0.80 10.10
CA ASP A 190 -44.05 -0.22 9.37
C ASP A 190 -43.90 1.30 9.28
N PRO A 191 -43.73 1.88 8.09
CA PRO A 191 -43.66 3.33 7.92
C PRO A 191 -44.80 4.13 8.51
N ALA A 192 -46.00 3.54 8.64
CA ALA A 192 -47.17 4.18 9.26
C ALA A 192 -46.99 4.42 10.78
N SER A 193 -46.02 3.79 11.42
CA SER A 193 -45.69 3.99 12.84
C SER A 193 -44.83 5.22 13.09
N TRP A 194 -44.36 5.90 12.03
CA TRP A 194 -43.59 7.11 12.10
C TRP A 194 -44.45 8.33 11.76
N THR A 195 -44.26 9.41 12.53
CA THR A 195 -44.96 10.68 12.32
C THR A 195 -43.95 11.83 12.31
N THR A 196 -44.20 12.86 11.53
CA THR A 196 -43.34 14.08 11.54
C THR A 196 -43.52 14.88 12.79
N THR A 197 -42.48 15.53 13.26
CA THR A 197 -42.50 16.39 14.44
C THR A 197 -41.54 17.59 14.27
N THR A 198 -41.85 18.68 14.98
CA THR A 198 -40.94 19.81 15.16
C THR A 198 -40.44 19.91 16.60
N ASP A 199 -40.98 19.10 17.52
CA ASP A 199 -40.57 19.04 18.91
C ASP A 199 -39.70 17.75 19.11
N HIS A 200 -38.41 17.93 19.22
CA HIS A 200 -37.43 16.85 19.32
C HIS A 200 -36.18 17.29 20.10
N PRO A 201 -35.46 16.36 20.73
CA PRO A 201 -34.15 16.65 21.33
C PRO A 201 -33.15 17.12 20.29
N ALA A 202 -32.06 17.72 20.73
CA ALA A 202 -30.93 18.03 19.85
C ALA A 202 -30.35 16.74 19.20
N PHE A 203 -29.91 16.85 17.96
CA PHE A 203 -29.20 15.83 17.23
C PHE A 203 -27.67 16.03 17.36
N THR A 204 -27.17 16.22 18.54
CA THR A 204 -25.75 16.39 18.80
C THR A 204 -25.31 15.34 19.80
N ASP A 205 -24.20 14.68 19.52
CA ASP A 205 -23.49 13.93 20.54
C ASP A 205 -22.90 14.89 21.57
N ASP A 206 -23.35 14.78 22.82
CA ASP A 206 -22.91 15.65 23.93
C ASP A 206 -21.43 15.38 24.34
N ASN A 207 -20.72 14.48 23.64
CA ASN A 207 -19.38 14.04 24.03
C ASN A 207 -18.26 14.73 23.23
N ASP A 208 -18.55 15.21 22.01
CA ASP A 208 -17.54 15.79 21.14
C ASP A 208 -17.68 17.30 21.02
N ILE A 209 -16.79 18.01 21.70
CA ILE A 209 -16.63 19.44 21.49
C ILE A 209 -15.65 19.62 20.32
N THR A 210 -16.17 19.81 19.12
CA THR A 210 -15.34 20.15 17.97
C THR A 210 -14.98 21.64 18.05
N ILE A 211 -13.72 21.95 18.32
CA ILE A 211 -13.20 23.33 18.22
C ILE A 211 -12.52 23.45 16.85
N SER A 212 -13.09 24.28 15.96
CA SER A 212 -12.39 24.65 14.73
C SER A 212 -11.31 25.68 15.05
N ASN A 213 -10.05 25.37 14.73
CA ASN A 213 -8.98 26.36 14.77
C ASN A 213 -9.03 27.27 13.52
N ASN A 214 -8.28 28.38 13.55
CA ASN A 214 -8.24 29.37 12.48
C ASN A 214 -7.73 28.86 11.11
N ASN A 215 -7.26 27.59 11.05
CA ASN A 215 -6.71 26.98 9.83
C ASN A 215 -7.66 25.95 9.18
N GLY A 216 -8.92 25.84 9.66
CA GLY A 216 -9.92 24.95 9.08
C GLY A 216 -9.78 23.48 9.49
N TYR A 217 -8.79 23.10 10.29
CA TYR A 217 -8.70 21.79 10.88
C TYR A 217 -9.61 21.70 12.11
N LYS A 218 -10.35 20.60 12.21
CA LYS A 218 -11.14 20.31 13.40
C LYS A 218 -10.21 19.69 14.45
N ASP A 219 -10.01 20.36 15.57
CA ASP A 219 -9.37 19.75 16.73
C ASP A 219 -10.41 18.85 17.40
N TYR A 220 -10.23 17.53 17.30
CA TYR A 220 -11.09 16.60 18.03
C TYR A 220 -10.79 16.71 19.53
N ILE A 221 -11.82 16.92 20.34
CA ILE A 221 -11.76 16.97 21.77
C ILE A 221 -12.83 16.03 22.32
N ALA A 222 -12.41 14.96 22.99
CA ALA A 222 -13.30 14.07 23.71
C ALA A 222 -13.13 14.23 25.21
N TYR A 223 -14.21 14.31 25.96
CA TYR A 223 -14.18 14.30 27.41
C TYR A 223 -14.27 12.87 27.94
N ASP A 224 -13.22 12.46 28.63
CA ASP A 224 -13.14 11.18 29.29
C ASP A 224 -13.77 11.24 30.69
N ARG A 225 -15.03 10.85 30.81
CA ARG A 225 -15.76 10.79 32.08
C ARG A 225 -15.21 9.76 33.07
N PHE A 226 -14.48 8.74 32.58
CA PHE A 226 -13.90 7.69 33.43
C PHE A 226 -12.65 8.19 34.13
N ASN A 227 -11.77 8.88 33.39
CA ASN A 227 -10.49 9.38 33.87
C ASN A 227 -10.54 10.88 34.19
N LYS A 228 -11.66 11.57 34.00
CA LYS A 228 -11.92 12.99 34.25
C LYS A 228 -10.87 13.89 33.59
N CYS A 229 -10.58 13.64 32.33
CA CYS A 229 -9.63 14.36 31.51
C CYS A 229 -10.18 14.60 30.11
N TYR A 230 -9.42 15.32 29.31
CA TYR A 230 -9.73 15.59 27.91
C TYR A 230 -8.69 14.94 27.01
N TRP A 231 -9.13 14.49 25.86
CA TRP A 231 -8.32 13.98 24.78
C TRP A 231 -8.46 14.87 23.55
N SER A 232 -7.37 15.20 22.89
CA SER A 232 -7.38 15.96 21.64
C SER A 232 -6.17 15.61 20.77
N ASN A 233 -6.21 15.97 19.49
CA ASN A 233 -5.04 15.95 18.63
C ASN A 233 -4.14 17.16 18.94
N GLN A 234 -2.85 16.99 18.70
CA GLN A 234 -1.85 18.05 18.64
C GLN A 234 -1.76 18.60 17.20
N SER A 235 -1.05 19.71 17.03
CA SER A 235 -0.84 20.31 15.69
C SER A 235 -0.11 19.38 14.70
N ASP A 236 0.66 18.42 15.20
CA ASP A 236 1.36 17.38 14.42
C ASP A 236 0.54 16.10 14.25
N GLY A 237 -0.76 16.13 14.60
CA GLY A 237 -1.70 15.02 14.44
C GLY A 237 -1.61 13.93 15.51
N LYS A 238 -0.80 14.13 16.57
CA LYS A 238 -0.64 13.15 17.64
C LYS A 238 -1.64 13.37 18.77
N LEU A 239 -2.00 12.28 19.45
CA LEU A 239 -2.91 12.31 20.59
C LEU A 239 -2.24 12.91 21.82
N GLN A 240 -2.99 13.74 22.57
CA GLN A 240 -2.61 14.23 23.89
C GLN A 240 -3.74 14.09 24.90
N GLN A 241 -3.34 13.89 26.15
CA GLN A 241 -4.22 13.89 27.31
C GLN A 241 -3.97 15.11 28.18
N TYR A 242 -5.01 15.79 28.65
CA TYR A 242 -4.88 16.94 29.53
C TYR A 242 -6.07 17.12 30.47
N THR A 243 -5.88 17.91 31.51
CA THR A 243 -6.96 18.39 32.39
C THR A 243 -7.11 19.91 32.27
N LEU A 244 -8.28 20.40 32.61
CA LEU A 244 -8.55 21.83 32.75
C LEU A 244 -8.90 22.13 34.22
N SER A 245 -8.31 23.18 34.77
CA SER A 245 -8.75 23.73 36.10
C SER A 245 -10.06 24.48 35.92
N ASP A 246 -10.70 24.85 37.07
CA ASP A 246 -11.92 25.70 37.06
C ASP A 246 -11.65 27.08 36.42
N GLU A 247 -10.40 27.52 36.37
CA GLU A 247 -9.94 28.77 35.75
C GLU A 247 -9.58 28.57 34.25
N GLY A 248 -9.75 27.36 33.70
CA GLY A 248 -9.44 27.03 32.31
C GLY A 248 -7.95 26.79 32.01
N ILE A 249 -7.13 26.60 33.05
CA ILE A 249 -5.69 26.33 32.88
C ILE A 249 -5.48 24.89 32.44
N LYS A 250 -4.87 24.68 31.27
CA LYS A 250 -4.56 23.38 30.67
C LYS A 250 -3.31 22.76 31.33
N THR A 251 -3.44 21.54 31.83
CA THR A 251 -2.30 20.74 32.32
C THR A 251 -2.20 19.47 31.50
N VAL A 252 -1.12 19.31 30.72
CA VAL A 252 -0.87 18.14 29.89
C VAL A 252 -0.42 16.96 30.77
N LEU A 253 -1.10 15.82 30.65
CA LEU A 253 -0.79 14.58 31.39
C LEU A 253 0.07 13.64 30.55
N ALA A 254 -0.25 13.52 29.26
CA ALA A 254 0.48 12.71 28.27
C ALA A 254 0.41 13.38 26.90
N SER A 255 1.43 13.18 26.09
CA SER A 255 1.52 13.76 24.73
C SER A 255 2.32 12.85 23.80
N ASN A 256 2.23 13.11 22.50
CA ASN A 256 2.91 12.34 21.44
C ASN A 256 2.52 10.86 21.46
N ILE A 257 1.25 10.57 21.71
CA ILE A 257 0.72 9.22 21.80
C ILE A 257 0.25 8.82 20.40
N ASN A 258 1.09 8.11 19.66
CA ASN A 258 0.70 7.51 18.38
C ASN A 258 1.50 6.21 18.18
N PRO A 259 0.95 5.25 17.46
CA PRO A 259 1.74 4.11 16.97
C PRO A 259 2.86 4.57 16.03
N GLU A 260 3.91 3.76 15.95
CA GLU A 260 4.93 3.89 14.91
C GLU A 260 4.32 3.57 13.53
N GLY A 261 4.58 4.41 12.54
CA GLY A 261 4.03 4.26 11.19
C GLY A 261 4.48 5.37 10.25
N PRO A 262 4.08 5.29 8.96
CA PRO A 262 4.26 6.40 8.02
C PRO A 262 3.41 7.60 8.46
N LYS A 263 3.75 8.79 7.96
CA LYS A 263 2.96 10.00 8.21
C LYS A 263 1.68 10.02 7.34
N TYR A 264 1.77 9.48 6.12
CA TYR A 264 0.70 9.49 5.13
C TYR A 264 0.45 8.10 4.55
N ASN A 265 -0.80 7.75 4.28
CA ASN A 265 -1.19 6.53 3.53
C ASN A 265 -1.12 6.77 2.00
N LEU A 266 0.03 7.22 1.51
CA LEU A 266 0.26 7.62 0.12
C LEU A 266 1.38 6.76 -0.47
N PHE A 267 1.02 5.73 -1.24
CA PHE A 267 1.94 4.70 -1.72
C PHE A 267 1.78 4.39 -3.21
N SER A 268 1.36 5.36 -4.04
CA SER A 268 1.22 5.16 -5.48
C SER A 268 2.57 5.10 -6.21
N TYR A 269 3.64 5.56 -5.56
CA TYR A 269 5.02 5.37 -6.00
C TYR A 269 5.88 4.84 -4.87
N MET A 270 6.57 3.75 -5.15
CA MET A 270 7.51 3.12 -4.22
C MET A 270 8.80 2.75 -4.94
N LYS A 271 9.91 2.77 -4.22
CA LYS A 271 11.21 2.34 -4.71
C LYS A 271 11.99 1.63 -3.61
N MET A 272 12.45 0.42 -3.92
CA MET A 272 13.41 -0.29 -3.06
C MET A 272 14.85 0.09 -3.47
N TYR A 273 15.66 0.53 -2.52
CA TYR A 273 17.06 0.85 -2.73
C TYR A 273 17.89 0.49 -1.50
N ASN A 274 18.91 -0.35 -1.68
CA ASN A 274 19.80 -0.85 -0.61
C ASN A 274 19.04 -1.39 0.64
N GLY A 275 17.95 -2.11 0.43
CA GLY A 275 17.12 -2.68 1.51
C GLY A 275 16.18 -1.70 2.19
N LYS A 276 16.17 -0.42 1.81
CA LYS A 276 15.24 0.59 2.31
C LYS A 276 14.09 0.81 1.32
N LEU A 277 12.89 0.97 1.84
CA LEU A 277 11.72 1.31 1.06
C LEU A 277 11.50 2.83 1.09
N TYR A 278 11.61 3.47 -0.05
CA TYR A 278 11.28 4.88 -0.27
C TYR A 278 9.89 4.98 -0.87
N THR A 279 9.04 5.83 -0.30
CA THR A 279 7.65 6.00 -0.74
C THR A 279 7.33 7.46 -0.94
N CYS A 280 6.55 7.73 -1.95
CA CYS A 280 5.81 8.96 -2.18
C CYS A 280 4.57 8.60 -3.00
N GLY A 281 3.99 9.56 -3.63
CA GLY A 281 2.84 9.31 -4.49
C GLY A 281 1.58 9.75 -3.80
N SER A 282 1.11 10.88 -4.25
CA SER A 282 -0.12 11.50 -3.80
C SER A 282 -0.96 11.86 -5.01
N ASP A 283 -2.25 12.07 -4.78
CA ASP A 283 -3.11 12.73 -5.75
C ASP A 283 -2.64 14.19 -5.93
N ASN A 284 -3.07 14.82 -7.02
CA ASN A 284 -2.58 16.15 -7.42
C ASN A 284 -2.67 17.23 -6.34
N ASP A 285 -3.62 17.12 -5.43
CA ASP A 285 -3.91 18.12 -4.40
C ASP A 285 -3.51 17.67 -2.98
N SER A 286 -3.03 16.43 -2.83
CA SER A 286 -2.57 15.92 -1.54
C SER A 286 -1.18 16.45 -1.20
N GLN A 287 -0.91 16.65 0.09
CA GLN A 287 0.41 17.05 0.60
C GLN A 287 1.51 16.16 0.03
N ALA A 288 2.54 16.75 -0.55
CA ALA A 288 3.71 16.01 -0.99
C ALA A 288 4.53 15.56 0.22
N GLY A 289 4.89 14.28 0.25
CA GLY A 289 5.69 13.71 1.34
C GLY A 289 6.58 12.58 0.84
N ILE A 290 7.82 12.56 1.30
CA ILE A 290 8.75 11.45 1.11
C ILE A 290 8.91 10.74 2.44
N GLN A 291 8.72 9.43 2.44
CA GLN A 291 8.79 8.58 3.62
C GLN A 291 9.71 7.40 3.34
N VAL A 292 10.53 7.04 4.30
CA VAL A 292 11.52 5.96 4.15
C VAL A 292 11.37 4.96 5.29
N LEU A 293 11.13 3.70 4.94
CA LEU A 293 11.15 2.58 5.87
C LEU A 293 12.50 1.88 5.82
N ASN A 294 13.16 1.83 6.97
CA ASN A 294 14.41 1.10 7.18
C ASN A 294 14.34 0.35 8.52
N ASP A 295 14.61 -0.96 8.53
CA ASP A 295 14.61 -1.79 9.74
C ASP A 295 13.35 -1.61 10.63
N ASN A 296 12.16 -1.54 10.03
CA ASN A 296 10.87 -1.28 10.65
C ASN A 296 10.72 0.12 11.29
N GLN A 297 11.60 1.06 10.98
CA GLN A 297 11.51 2.45 11.42
C GLN A 297 11.21 3.38 10.24
N TRP A 298 10.24 4.28 10.43
CA TRP A 298 9.88 5.28 9.45
C TRP A 298 10.66 6.58 9.68
N THR A 299 11.21 7.12 8.62
CA THR A 299 11.79 8.46 8.57
C THR A 299 10.99 9.31 7.60
N ILE A 300 10.52 10.46 8.05
CA ILE A 300 9.79 11.42 7.23
C ILE A 300 10.76 12.53 6.84
N TYR A 301 10.86 12.83 5.54
CA TYR A 301 11.66 13.93 5.05
C TYR A 301 10.95 15.27 5.32
N ASP A 302 11.71 16.35 5.33
CA ASP A 302 11.16 17.69 5.53
C ASP A 302 9.97 17.92 4.58
N ASP A 303 8.81 18.22 5.11
CA ASP A 303 7.56 18.45 4.36
C ASP A 303 6.83 19.73 4.81
N GLU A 304 7.26 20.33 5.91
CA GLU A 304 6.68 21.55 6.47
C GLU A 304 7.46 22.81 6.04
N GLY A 305 6.73 23.90 5.80
CA GLY A 305 7.31 25.18 5.43
C GLY A 305 7.99 25.21 4.05
N ILE A 306 7.77 24.18 3.20
CA ILE A 306 8.32 24.13 1.84
C ILE A 306 7.60 25.12 0.93
N SER A 307 6.28 25.22 1.04
CA SER A 307 5.49 26.17 0.23
C SER A 307 5.92 27.61 0.45
N GLU A 308 6.23 28.00 1.67
CA GLU A 308 6.73 29.35 2.01
C GLU A 308 8.12 29.59 1.42
N LYS A 309 8.98 28.58 1.38
CA LYS A 309 10.34 28.67 0.84
C LYS A 309 10.36 28.73 -0.69
N THR A 310 9.44 28.01 -1.33
CA THR A 310 9.41 27.85 -2.80
C THR A 310 8.48 28.83 -3.50
N GLY A 311 7.47 29.34 -2.79
CA GLY A 311 6.42 30.21 -3.35
C GLY A 311 5.39 29.45 -4.20
N VAL A 312 5.38 28.11 -4.14
CA VAL A 312 4.38 27.22 -4.77
C VAL A 312 3.88 26.20 -3.76
N SER A 313 2.69 25.65 -3.99
CA SER A 313 2.11 24.63 -3.10
C SER A 313 2.96 23.34 -3.13
N ASN A 314 3.30 22.79 -1.95
CA ASN A 314 4.01 21.51 -1.82
C ASN A 314 3.02 20.35 -1.86
N VAL A 315 2.59 19.98 -3.05
CA VAL A 315 1.56 18.96 -3.30
C VAL A 315 1.92 18.05 -4.47
N GLY A 316 1.32 16.87 -4.52
CA GLY A 316 1.38 15.98 -5.66
C GLY A 316 2.78 15.41 -5.92
N ALA A 317 3.41 14.73 -4.96
CA ALA A 317 4.67 14.03 -5.21
C ALA A 317 4.41 12.76 -6.05
N TYR A 318 4.91 12.73 -7.30
CA TYR A 318 4.65 11.64 -8.25
C TYR A 318 5.72 10.56 -8.28
N CYS A 319 6.98 10.95 -8.07
CA CYS A 319 8.13 10.07 -8.22
C CYS A 319 9.33 10.60 -7.45
N LEU A 320 10.30 9.74 -7.23
CA LEU A 320 11.62 10.10 -6.69
C LEU A 320 12.72 9.22 -7.30
N ASP A 321 13.95 9.70 -7.26
CA ASP A 321 15.11 8.86 -7.47
C ASP A 321 16.28 9.26 -6.57
N ILE A 322 17.15 8.27 -6.30
CA ILE A 322 18.26 8.37 -5.36
C ILE A 322 19.55 8.48 -6.18
N ASP A 323 20.44 9.41 -5.82
CA ASP A 323 21.74 9.54 -6.44
C ASP A 323 22.56 8.25 -6.22
N PRO A 324 22.97 7.55 -7.28
CA PRO A 324 23.74 6.31 -7.15
C PRO A 324 25.11 6.50 -6.50
N LYS A 325 25.60 7.74 -6.40
CA LYS A 325 26.87 8.08 -5.75
C LYS A 325 26.70 8.53 -4.30
N ASN A 326 25.47 8.91 -3.90
CA ASN A 326 25.17 9.39 -2.54
C ASN A 326 23.73 9.06 -2.17
N GLU A 327 23.52 7.97 -1.44
CA GLU A 327 22.20 7.52 -1.03
C GLU A 327 21.38 8.55 -0.21
N ALA A 328 22.06 9.48 0.45
CA ALA A 328 21.40 10.53 1.20
C ALA A 328 20.83 11.65 0.29
N HIS A 329 21.22 11.69 -0.99
CA HIS A 329 20.83 12.71 -1.95
C HIS A 329 19.70 12.20 -2.85
N ILE A 330 18.56 12.88 -2.84
CA ILE A 330 17.34 12.46 -3.52
C ILE A 330 16.74 13.62 -4.29
N PHE A 331 16.22 13.32 -5.48
CA PHE A 331 15.33 14.21 -6.21
C PHE A 331 13.91 13.65 -6.25
N ALA A 332 12.94 14.51 -6.03
CA ALA A 332 11.51 14.18 -6.13
C ALA A 332 10.81 15.09 -7.13
N GLY A 333 10.08 14.48 -8.05
CA GLY A 333 9.21 15.16 -8.98
C GLY A 333 7.80 15.31 -8.42
N ALA A 334 7.24 16.50 -8.52
CA ALA A 334 5.92 16.82 -8.01
C ALA A 334 5.10 17.68 -9.00
N ARG A 335 3.83 17.96 -8.64
CA ARG A 335 2.95 18.83 -9.43
C ARG A 335 3.58 20.19 -9.75
N ASN A 336 4.35 20.73 -8.84
CA ASN A 336 4.84 22.09 -8.92
C ASN A 336 6.36 22.20 -9.06
N GLY A 337 7.03 21.19 -9.64
CA GLY A 337 8.43 21.25 -9.95
C GLY A 337 9.26 20.08 -9.41
N LEU A 338 10.56 20.29 -9.32
CA LEU A 338 11.56 19.32 -8.88
C LEU A 338 12.14 19.76 -7.52
N TYR A 339 12.12 18.87 -6.55
CA TYR A 339 12.56 19.09 -5.19
C TYR A 339 13.81 18.27 -4.90
N GLU A 340 14.81 18.87 -4.25
CA GLU A 340 16.08 18.27 -3.92
C GLU A 340 16.24 18.13 -2.39
N TYR A 341 16.62 16.93 -1.94
CA TYR A 341 16.81 16.60 -0.54
C TYR A 341 18.18 16.01 -0.29
N LEU A 342 18.78 16.38 0.85
CA LEU A 342 20.02 15.79 1.35
C LEU A 342 19.82 15.40 2.84
N ASP A 343 20.13 14.17 3.21
CA ASP A 343 19.94 13.64 4.57
C ASP A 343 18.53 13.89 5.12
N GLY A 344 17.50 13.74 4.26
CA GLY A 344 16.10 13.98 4.61
C GLY A 344 15.71 15.46 4.74
N LYS A 345 16.64 16.39 4.50
CA LYS A 345 16.40 17.83 4.55
C LYS A 345 16.16 18.41 3.17
N PHE A 346 15.11 19.23 3.04
CA PHE A 346 14.89 20.01 1.83
C PHE A 346 16.01 21.04 1.64
N ILE A 347 16.73 20.98 0.52
CA ILE A 347 17.87 21.85 0.23
C ILE A 347 17.67 22.77 -0.96
N ASN A 348 16.90 22.35 -1.98
CA ASN A 348 16.69 23.16 -3.18
C ASN A 348 15.40 22.83 -3.91
N TYR A 349 14.97 23.75 -4.75
CA TYR A 349 13.79 23.66 -5.59
C TYR A 349 14.13 24.18 -7.00
N TYR A 350 13.63 23.46 -8.00
CA TYR A 350 13.77 23.81 -9.40
C TYR A 350 12.40 23.93 -10.06
N GLY A 351 12.09 25.11 -10.52
CA GLY A 351 10.87 25.43 -11.24
C GLY A 351 11.16 26.36 -12.43
N SER A 352 10.14 26.97 -13.00
CA SER A 352 10.23 27.80 -14.20
C SER A 352 11.09 29.07 -14.04
N ASP A 353 11.33 29.52 -12.81
CA ASP A 353 12.13 30.72 -12.55
C ASP A 353 13.64 30.47 -12.57
N ASN A 354 14.07 29.24 -12.27
CA ASN A 354 15.49 28.93 -12.05
C ASN A 354 15.97 27.67 -12.79
N SER A 355 15.13 27.07 -13.63
CA SER A 355 15.43 25.86 -14.39
C SER A 355 14.70 25.85 -15.74
N PRO A 356 14.98 24.89 -16.62
CA PRO A 356 14.21 24.70 -17.85
C PRO A 356 12.84 24.06 -17.68
N ILE A 357 12.43 23.73 -16.46
CA ILE A 357 11.11 23.17 -16.16
C ILE A 357 10.05 24.23 -16.48
N GLU A 358 9.00 23.82 -17.16
CA GLU A 358 7.95 24.71 -17.63
C GLU A 358 6.60 24.34 -17.02
N SER A 359 5.78 25.36 -16.76
CA SER A 359 4.40 25.15 -16.38
C SER A 359 3.53 24.86 -17.60
N TYR A 360 2.50 24.07 -17.42
CA TYR A 360 1.38 23.90 -18.38
C TYR A 360 0.85 25.24 -18.89
N ASN A 361 0.68 26.18 -17.99
CA ASN A 361 0.34 27.58 -18.30
C ASN A 361 1.52 28.47 -17.90
N LEU A 362 2.18 29.10 -18.86
CA LEU A 362 3.37 29.93 -18.64
C LEU A 362 3.19 31.08 -17.64
N THR A 363 1.94 31.43 -17.33
CA THR A 363 1.62 32.48 -16.35
C THR A 363 1.28 31.93 -14.96
N ASP A 364 1.21 30.59 -14.81
CA ASP A 364 0.85 29.91 -13.56
C ASP A 364 1.98 28.97 -13.13
N LYS A 365 2.52 29.17 -11.95
CA LYS A 365 3.59 28.34 -11.39
C LYS A 365 3.10 27.08 -10.68
N GLU A 366 1.80 26.88 -10.54
CA GLU A 366 1.21 25.77 -9.78
C GLU A 366 1.08 24.47 -10.56
N TYR A 367 1.47 24.43 -11.85
CA TYR A 367 1.37 23.24 -12.71
C TYR A 367 2.66 23.00 -13.52
N GLN A 368 3.77 22.85 -12.82
CA GLN A 368 5.09 22.53 -13.39
C GLN A 368 5.34 21.01 -13.27
N LEU A 369 4.53 20.21 -13.93
CA LEU A 369 4.37 18.78 -13.74
C LEU A 369 5.67 17.99 -13.98
N VAL A 370 6.44 17.72 -12.93
CA VAL A 370 7.59 16.80 -12.98
C VAL A 370 7.13 15.41 -12.59
N THR A 371 6.87 14.57 -13.58
CA THR A 371 6.19 13.27 -13.44
C THR A 371 7.11 12.06 -13.57
N GLY A 372 8.38 12.30 -13.89
CA GLY A 372 9.42 11.27 -13.95
C GLY A 372 10.78 11.85 -13.59
N VAL A 373 11.52 11.14 -12.74
CA VAL A 373 12.93 11.40 -12.45
C VAL A 373 13.69 10.08 -12.42
N LYS A 374 14.87 10.02 -13.03
CA LYS A 374 15.69 8.82 -13.08
C LYS A 374 17.16 9.14 -13.27
N TYR A 375 18.01 8.61 -12.42
CA TYR A 375 19.45 8.61 -12.65
C TYR A 375 19.86 7.52 -13.65
N ASP A 376 20.72 7.88 -14.58
CA ASP A 376 21.41 6.89 -15.41
C ASP A 376 22.69 6.38 -14.72
N GLN A 377 23.31 5.38 -15.32
CA GLN A 377 24.55 4.77 -14.79
C GLN A 377 25.73 5.75 -14.70
N SER A 378 25.73 6.84 -15.45
CA SER A 378 26.75 7.89 -15.39
C SER A 378 26.56 8.84 -14.19
N GLY A 379 25.41 8.76 -13.52
CA GLY A 379 24.99 9.69 -12.46
C GLY A 379 24.38 10.98 -13.00
N THR A 380 23.82 10.94 -14.20
CA THR A 380 23.04 12.04 -14.78
C THR A 380 21.57 11.85 -14.42
N LEU A 381 20.92 12.89 -13.91
CA LEU A 381 19.48 12.88 -13.62
C LEU A 381 18.69 13.25 -14.88
N TRP A 382 17.78 12.37 -15.27
CA TRP A 382 16.79 12.60 -16.32
C TRP A 382 15.45 12.97 -15.72
N ILE A 383 14.74 13.91 -16.35
CA ILE A 383 13.52 14.54 -15.83
C ILE A 383 12.49 14.57 -16.94
N LEU A 384 11.27 14.10 -16.65
CA LEU A 384 10.09 14.30 -17.48
C LEU A 384 9.27 15.46 -16.92
N ASN A 385 9.07 16.49 -17.74
CA ASN A 385 8.20 17.62 -17.46
C ASN A 385 6.96 17.50 -18.36
N SER A 386 5.93 16.82 -17.85
CA SER A 386 4.69 16.57 -18.58
C SER A 386 3.93 17.86 -18.87
N GLN A 387 3.23 17.92 -20.01
CA GLN A 387 2.47 19.08 -20.49
C GLN A 387 3.28 20.37 -20.65
N ALA A 388 4.59 20.29 -20.74
CA ALA A 388 5.44 21.47 -20.94
C ALA A 388 5.24 22.05 -22.36
N PRO A 389 5.19 23.38 -22.52
CA PRO A 389 4.94 24.01 -23.83
C PRO A 389 6.04 23.79 -24.87
N ASN A 390 7.30 23.69 -24.46
CA ASN A 390 8.44 23.65 -25.39
C ASN A 390 9.27 22.38 -25.30
N THR A 391 9.45 21.80 -24.11
CA THR A 391 10.23 20.57 -23.96
C THR A 391 9.81 19.76 -22.77
N SER A 392 9.77 18.44 -22.91
CA SER A 392 9.35 17.51 -21.84
C SER A 392 10.48 16.67 -21.31
N LEU A 393 11.60 16.55 -22.02
CA LEU A 393 12.73 15.74 -21.60
C LEU A 393 13.92 16.66 -21.27
N ILE A 394 14.38 16.57 -20.03
CA ILE A 394 15.43 17.44 -19.48
C ILE A 394 16.48 16.56 -18.80
N GLN A 395 17.72 16.95 -18.88
CA GLN A 395 18.86 16.33 -18.20
C GLN A 395 19.45 17.31 -17.20
N LEU A 396 19.78 16.84 -16.01
CA LEU A 396 20.58 17.57 -15.02
C LEU A 396 21.88 16.80 -14.75
N LYS A 397 23.03 17.43 -15.07
CA LYS A 397 24.34 16.86 -14.84
C LYS A 397 25.29 17.92 -14.30
N ASP A 398 25.95 17.63 -13.19
CA ASP A 398 26.92 18.53 -12.55
C ASP A 398 26.38 19.98 -12.38
N GLY A 399 25.10 20.11 -12.01
CA GLY A 399 24.40 21.38 -11.83
C GLY A 399 23.98 22.09 -13.13
N HIS A 400 24.16 21.46 -14.29
CA HIS A 400 23.82 22.04 -15.59
C HIS A 400 22.64 21.32 -16.22
N PHE A 401 21.66 22.09 -16.66
CA PHE A 401 20.49 21.57 -17.38
C PHE A 401 20.71 21.55 -18.89
N THR A 402 20.24 20.46 -19.52
CA THR A 402 20.16 20.32 -20.99
C THR A 402 18.73 19.93 -21.39
N LYS A 403 18.18 20.57 -22.42
CA LYS A 403 16.87 20.27 -22.96
C LYS A 403 16.96 19.34 -24.16
N TYR A 404 16.08 18.38 -24.25
CA TYR A 404 15.91 17.49 -25.40
C TYR A 404 14.51 17.67 -26.00
N ASN A 405 14.46 18.30 -27.17
CA ASN A 405 13.18 18.52 -27.85
C ASN A 405 12.87 17.32 -28.75
N LYS A 406 11.80 16.58 -28.43
CA LYS A 406 11.35 15.38 -29.14
C LYS A 406 9.91 15.59 -29.63
N GLU A 407 9.73 15.61 -30.95
CA GLU A 407 8.41 15.82 -31.55
C GLU A 407 7.43 14.69 -31.19
N GLU A 408 7.92 13.47 -31.00
CA GLU A 408 7.14 12.28 -30.72
C GLU A 408 6.35 12.41 -29.42
N ILE A 409 6.92 13.08 -28.41
CA ILE A 409 6.25 13.30 -27.11
C ILE A 409 5.56 14.66 -27.00
N MET A 410 5.58 15.45 -28.09
CA MET A 410 4.93 16.76 -28.16
C MET A 410 3.64 16.74 -28.96
N LYS A 411 3.29 15.61 -29.61
CA LYS A 411 2.08 15.47 -30.43
C LYS A 411 0.94 14.91 -29.60
N LEU A 412 -0.24 15.55 -29.72
CA LEU A 412 -1.50 14.96 -29.35
C LEU A 412 -2.19 14.41 -30.61
N ASN A 413 -2.77 13.21 -30.51
CA ASN A 413 -3.43 12.54 -31.67
C ASN A 413 -4.72 13.24 -32.15
N ASP A 414 -5.19 14.27 -31.47
CA ASP A 414 -6.40 15.02 -31.83
C ASP A 414 -6.23 16.01 -33.00
N GLY A 415 -5.04 16.03 -33.60
CA GLY A 415 -4.74 16.88 -34.78
C GLY A 415 -4.71 18.38 -34.51
N GLY A 416 -4.93 18.82 -33.28
CA GLY A 416 -5.22 20.21 -32.99
C GLY A 416 -4.21 20.96 -32.18
N PHE A 417 -3.10 20.40 -31.78
CA PHE A 417 -2.37 21.15 -30.82
C PHE A 417 -1.00 20.75 -30.68
N ASN A 418 -0.37 21.51 -30.51
CA ASN A 418 0.17 22.40 -29.53
C ASN A 418 1.61 22.07 -29.29
N ASN A 419 2.40 23.02 -29.15
CA ASN A 419 3.73 22.96 -28.57
C ASN A 419 3.74 22.47 -27.08
N LYS A 420 2.80 21.56 -26.69
CA LYS A 420 2.76 20.95 -25.36
C LYS A 420 3.02 19.47 -25.44
N SER A 421 3.76 18.95 -24.49
CA SER A 421 4.00 17.52 -24.38
C SER A 421 2.73 16.74 -24.05
N ASN A 422 2.75 15.43 -24.28
CA ASN A 422 1.68 14.53 -23.89
C ASN A 422 1.29 14.69 -22.43
N GLY A 423 0.00 14.50 -22.14
CA GLY A 423 -0.62 14.94 -20.89
C GLY A 423 -0.24 14.18 -19.64
N GLU A 424 0.23 12.91 -19.76
CA GLU A 424 0.55 12.07 -18.59
C GLU A 424 1.80 11.24 -18.80
N LEU A 425 2.89 11.89 -19.22
CA LEU A 425 4.20 11.25 -19.30
C LEU A 425 4.64 10.85 -17.89
N SER A 426 4.99 9.58 -17.68
CA SER A 426 5.32 9.08 -16.35
C SER A 426 6.08 7.74 -16.36
N LYS A 427 6.36 7.20 -15.16
CA LYS A 427 6.95 5.87 -14.96
C LYS A 427 8.22 5.63 -15.76
N MET A 428 9.19 6.56 -15.62
CA MET A 428 10.49 6.46 -16.27
C MET A 428 11.33 5.35 -15.65
N MET A 429 11.84 4.46 -16.48
CA MET A 429 12.87 3.49 -16.12
C MET A 429 14.03 3.49 -17.15
N ILE A 430 15.19 2.95 -16.77
CA ILE A 430 16.30 2.67 -17.67
C ILE A 430 16.60 1.19 -17.56
N ASP A 431 16.55 0.49 -18.70
CA ASP A 431 16.77 -0.95 -18.77
C ASP A 431 18.25 -1.32 -18.62
N SER A 432 18.55 -2.60 -18.50
CA SER A 432 19.91 -3.13 -18.34
C SER A 432 20.84 -2.84 -19.53
N GLN A 433 20.30 -2.43 -20.67
CA GLN A 433 21.05 -2.03 -21.89
C GLN A 433 21.25 -0.52 -22.00
N GLY A 434 20.68 0.27 -21.07
CA GLY A 434 20.81 1.72 -21.05
C GLY A 434 19.77 2.45 -21.91
N LEU A 435 18.73 1.76 -22.38
CA LEU A 435 17.57 2.38 -23.03
C LEU A 435 16.63 2.93 -21.96
N MET A 436 16.14 4.14 -22.15
CA MET A 436 15.15 4.74 -21.28
C MET A 436 13.74 4.43 -21.79
N TRP A 437 12.86 4.02 -20.90
CA TRP A 437 11.47 3.73 -21.16
C TRP A 437 10.58 4.60 -20.28
N PHE A 438 9.47 5.08 -20.82
CA PHE A 438 8.43 5.80 -20.10
C PHE A 438 7.13 5.69 -20.84
N VAL A 439 6.03 6.02 -20.20
CA VAL A 439 4.69 5.90 -20.76
C VAL A 439 4.00 7.25 -20.86
N ASN A 440 3.01 7.36 -21.75
CA ASN A 440 1.95 8.35 -21.68
C ASN A 440 0.65 7.65 -21.29
N ASN A 441 0.16 7.93 -20.08
CA ASN A 441 -1.06 7.31 -19.56
C ASN A 441 -2.32 8.11 -19.89
N ASN A 442 -2.25 9.02 -20.85
CA ASN A 442 -3.40 9.83 -21.25
C ASN A 442 -4.32 9.02 -22.18
N TRP A 443 -5.61 9.02 -21.86
CA TRP A 443 -6.65 8.27 -22.59
C TRP A 443 -6.81 8.64 -24.08
N VAL A 444 -6.34 9.82 -24.50
CA VAL A 444 -6.36 10.26 -25.90
C VAL A 444 -5.20 9.63 -26.70
N THR A 445 -4.02 9.49 -26.07
CA THR A 445 -2.79 9.03 -26.74
C THR A 445 -2.00 8.08 -25.84
N PRO A 446 -2.59 6.95 -25.37
CA PRO A 446 -1.84 6.01 -24.58
C PRO A 446 -0.68 5.44 -25.40
N ALA A 447 0.53 5.46 -24.84
CA ALA A 447 1.72 5.05 -25.57
C ALA A 447 2.86 4.58 -24.65
N LEU A 448 3.72 3.71 -25.19
CA LEU A 448 5.03 3.41 -24.65
C LEU A 448 6.08 4.17 -25.46
N TYR A 449 7.08 4.75 -24.81
CA TYR A 449 8.21 5.40 -25.44
C TYR A 449 9.51 4.71 -25.05
N GLN A 450 10.37 4.54 -26.07
CA GLN A 450 11.75 4.07 -25.94
C GLN A 450 12.69 5.22 -26.36
N TYR A 451 13.61 5.63 -25.49
CA TYR A 451 14.60 6.64 -25.80
C TYR A 451 16.01 6.07 -25.68
N ASP A 452 16.73 6.07 -26.80
CA ASP A 452 18.15 5.74 -26.85
C ASP A 452 18.97 6.97 -26.44
N ILE A 453 19.43 6.97 -25.20
CA ILE A 453 20.20 8.06 -24.60
C ILE A 453 21.50 8.32 -25.38
N THR A 454 22.12 7.26 -25.91
CA THR A 454 23.42 7.35 -26.58
C THR A 454 23.32 7.98 -27.96
N ASN A 455 22.28 7.61 -28.72
CA ASN A 455 22.09 8.05 -30.11
C ASN A 455 21.10 9.21 -30.23
N ASP A 456 20.52 9.66 -29.12
CA ASP A 456 19.51 10.73 -29.05
C ASP A 456 18.29 10.45 -29.93
N GLN A 457 17.82 9.19 -29.94
CA GLN A 457 16.69 8.74 -30.74
C GLN A 457 15.53 8.28 -29.87
N ILE A 458 14.31 8.69 -30.24
CA ILE A 458 13.09 8.26 -29.57
C ILE A 458 12.23 7.45 -30.55
N LYS A 459 11.58 6.42 -30.02
CA LYS A 459 10.58 5.61 -30.73
C LYS A 459 9.30 5.56 -29.90
N ALA A 460 8.17 5.84 -30.54
CA ALA A 460 6.84 5.75 -29.94
C ALA A 460 6.13 4.46 -30.38
N TYR A 461 5.49 3.80 -29.44
CA TYR A 461 4.61 2.65 -29.65
C TYR A 461 3.18 3.06 -29.25
N GLU A 462 2.49 3.72 -30.18
CA GLU A 462 1.12 4.24 -30.00
C GLU A 462 0.04 3.20 -30.35
N THR A 463 0.41 2.20 -31.14
CA THR A 463 -0.47 1.10 -31.54
C THR A 463 0.20 -0.23 -31.19
N ILE A 464 -0.49 -1.05 -30.42
CA ILE A 464 -0.02 -2.39 -30.06
C ILE A 464 -0.57 -3.39 -31.07
N ILE A 465 0.33 -4.13 -31.74
CA ILE A 465 0.01 -5.26 -32.60
C ILE A 465 0.62 -6.51 -31.96
N ASN A 466 -0.20 -7.52 -31.71
CA ASN A 466 0.31 -8.74 -31.07
C ASN A 466 0.95 -9.71 -32.09
N GLN A 467 1.57 -10.78 -31.60
CA GLN A 467 2.25 -11.81 -32.39
C GLN A 467 1.35 -12.53 -33.40
N ASP A 468 0.03 -12.45 -33.24
CA ASP A 468 -0.95 -13.02 -34.18
C ASP A 468 -1.37 -12.01 -35.26
N GLY A 469 -0.75 -10.83 -35.31
CA GLY A 469 -1.07 -9.74 -36.24
C GLY A 469 -2.34 -8.98 -35.89
N THR A 470 -2.87 -9.16 -34.65
CA THR A 470 -4.08 -8.48 -34.21
C THR A 470 -3.71 -7.11 -33.61
N THR A 471 -4.35 -6.07 -34.10
CA THR A 471 -4.30 -4.74 -33.51
C THR A 471 -5.17 -4.70 -32.27
N ILE A 472 -4.58 -4.30 -31.15
CA ILE A 472 -5.28 -4.15 -29.86
C ILE A 472 -6.05 -2.83 -29.89
N ASN A 473 -7.38 -2.94 -29.81
CA ASN A 473 -8.29 -1.80 -29.78
C ASN A 473 -8.91 -1.64 -28.40
N GLY A 474 -9.35 -0.42 -28.07
CA GLY A 474 -10.00 -0.13 -26.79
C GLY A 474 -9.05 0.00 -25.61
N MET A 475 -7.74 0.09 -25.86
CA MET A 475 -6.74 0.45 -24.87
C MET A 475 -6.77 1.97 -24.68
N TYR A 476 -7.00 2.40 -23.43
CA TYR A 476 -7.03 3.82 -23.06
C TYR A 476 -5.88 4.21 -22.14
N HIS A 477 -5.17 3.23 -21.56
CA HIS A 477 -4.13 3.45 -20.58
C HIS A 477 -2.93 2.55 -20.80
N VAL A 478 -1.73 3.13 -20.61
CA VAL A 478 -0.46 2.41 -20.43
C VAL A 478 0.15 2.90 -19.13
N TYR A 479 0.21 2.03 -18.12
CA TYR A 479 0.52 2.43 -16.75
C TYR A 479 1.99 2.37 -16.38
N PHE A 480 2.75 1.43 -16.95
CA PHE A 480 4.17 1.24 -16.63
C PHE A 480 4.91 0.50 -17.76
N ALA A 481 6.23 0.53 -17.66
CA ALA A 481 7.14 -0.38 -18.35
C ALA A 481 8.12 -0.98 -17.32
N GLU A 482 8.35 -2.30 -17.37
CA GLU A 482 9.27 -3.03 -16.48
C GLU A 482 10.07 -4.07 -17.26
N GLU A 483 11.37 -4.23 -16.92
CA GLU A 483 12.27 -5.21 -17.54
C GLU A 483 12.26 -6.53 -16.77
N ASP A 484 12.06 -7.68 -17.45
CA ASP A 484 12.18 -9.00 -16.82
C ASP A 484 13.63 -9.54 -16.82
N LEU A 485 13.83 -10.72 -16.21
CA LEU A 485 15.17 -11.34 -16.11
C LEU A 485 15.72 -11.76 -17.48
N ASP A 486 14.86 -11.94 -18.50
CA ASP A 486 15.22 -12.24 -19.88
C ASP A 486 15.41 -10.95 -20.70
N ARG A 487 15.31 -9.78 -20.03
CA ARG A 487 15.46 -8.43 -20.61
C ARG A 487 14.34 -8.04 -21.58
N ASN A 488 13.19 -8.72 -21.54
CA ASN A 488 12.00 -8.27 -22.21
C ASN A 488 11.37 -7.09 -21.47
N ILE A 489 10.65 -6.25 -22.19
CA ILE A 489 9.94 -5.10 -21.59
C ILE A 489 8.45 -5.43 -21.50
N TRP A 490 7.95 -5.48 -20.30
CA TRP A 490 6.53 -5.64 -20.01
C TRP A 490 5.87 -4.28 -19.85
N ILE A 491 4.62 -4.18 -20.35
CA ILE A 491 3.75 -3.04 -20.09
C ILE A 491 2.43 -3.49 -19.47
N GLY A 492 1.94 -2.69 -18.54
CA GLY A 492 0.58 -2.84 -17.98
C GLY A 492 -0.38 -1.88 -18.67
N THR A 493 -1.55 -2.39 -19.03
CA THR A 493 -2.61 -1.62 -19.69
C THR A 493 -3.96 -1.91 -19.04
N ASP A 494 -4.99 -1.15 -19.41
CA ASP A 494 -6.39 -1.39 -19.01
C ASP A 494 -7.03 -2.60 -19.71
N VAL A 495 -6.34 -3.24 -20.65
CA VAL A 495 -6.80 -4.44 -21.36
C VAL A 495 -5.91 -5.67 -21.12
N GLY A 496 -5.00 -5.62 -20.17
CA GLY A 496 -4.08 -6.68 -19.80
C GLY A 496 -2.61 -6.33 -20.01
N PRO A 497 -1.69 -7.24 -19.67
CA PRO A 497 -0.26 -7.05 -19.87
C PRO A 497 0.18 -7.45 -21.28
N PHE A 498 1.20 -6.74 -21.79
CA PHE A 498 1.88 -7.09 -23.04
C PHE A 498 3.38 -7.07 -22.83
N MET A 499 4.12 -7.85 -23.61
CA MET A 499 5.55 -7.96 -23.53
C MET A 499 6.19 -7.63 -24.88
N LEU A 500 7.18 -6.76 -24.90
CA LEU A 500 8.03 -6.51 -26.05
C LEU A 500 9.31 -7.31 -25.86
N GLU A 501 9.50 -8.35 -26.67
CA GLU A 501 10.64 -9.22 -26.56
C GLU A 501 11.95 -8.50 -26.88
N ARG A 502 13.04 -8.85 -26.19
CA ARG A 502 14.36 -8.26 -26.44
C ARG A 502 14.83 -8.46 -27.89
N SER A 503 14.47 -9.56 -28.50
CA SER A 503 14.73 -9.83 -29.92
C SER A 503 14.08 -8.80 -30.85
N GLU A 504 12.83 -8.44 -30.56
CA GLU A 504 12.09 -7.39 -31.31
C GLU A 504 12.74 -6.02 -31.12
N ILE A 505 13.09 -5.67 -29.88
CA ILE A 505 13.76 -4.40 -29.55
C ILE A 505 15.08 -4.27 -30.34
N ASN A 506 15.92 -5.31 -30.30
CA ASN A 506 17.22 -5.32 -30.97
C ASN A 506 17.13 -5.24 -32.50
N ASN A 507 16.05 -5.76 -33.08
CA ASN A 507 15.78 -5.72 -34.52
C ASN A 507 15.00 -4.47 -34.97
N GLY A 508 14.67 -3.57 -34.04
CA GLY A 508 13.86 -2.38 -34.32
C GLY A 508 12.38 -2.70 -34.59
N GLY A 509 11.92 -3.90 -34.24
CA GLY A 509 10.56 -4.35 -34.40
C GLY A 509 9.57 -3.65 -33.44
N SER A 510 8.28 -3.96 -33.60
CA SER A 510 7.18 -3.35 -32.81
C SER A 510 6.08 -4.35 -32.50
N THR A 511 6.35 -5.64 -32.69
CA THR A 511 5.38 -6.71 -32.39
C THR A 511 5.43 -7.04 -30.89
N PHE A 512 4.28 -6.94 -30.23
CA PHE A 512 4.16 -7.30 -28.83
C PHE A 512 3.71 -8.75 -28.67
N THR A 513 4.21 -9.42 -27.67
CA THR A 513 3.74 -10.74 -27.27
C THR A 513 2.64 -10.58 -26.22
N GLN A 514 1.43 -11.03 -26.57
CA GLN A 514 0.34 -11.25 -25.61
C GLN A 514 0.43 -12.71 -25.19
N VAL A 515 0.88 -12.93 -23.94
CA VAL A 515 1.18 -14.28 -23.45
C VAL A 515 -0.06 -15.17 -23.46
N LYS A 516 0.07 -16.39 -24.00
CA LYS A 516 -0.99 -17.39 -24.06
C LYS A 516 -0.83 -18.39 -22.93
N VAL A 517 -1.87 -18.56 -22.11
CA VAL A 517 -1.90 -19.52 -21.00
C VAL A 517 -2.83 -20.67 -21.35
N PRO A 518 -2.40 -21.93 -21.28
CA PRO A 518 -3.24 -23.09 -21.53
C PRO A 518 -4.44 -23.14 -20.58
N ARG A 519 -5.64 -23.48 -21.08
CA ARG A 519 -6.84 -23.58 -20.25
C ARG A 519 -6.83 -24.73 -19.26
N ASN A 520 -6.02 -25.78 -19.51
CA ASN A 520 -5.94 -27.00 -18.70
C ASN A 520 -7.30 -27.69 -18.45
N ASP A 521 -8.27 -27.47 -19.36
CA ASP A 521 -9.63 -28.03 -19.34
C ASP A 521 -9.80 -29.28 -20.22
N GLY A 522 -8.69 -29.84 -20.71
CA GLY A 522 -8.65 -30.96 -21.64
C GLY A 522 -8.81 -30.55 -23.12
N THR A 523 -8.92 -29.26 -23.42
CA THR A 523 -8.85 -28.72 -24.77
C THR A 523 -7.42 -28.26 -25.09
N ASN A 524 -7.11 -28.09 -26.38
CA ASN A 524 -5.85 -27.46 -26.82
C ASN A 524 -6.00 -25.94 -26.98
N LEU A 525 -6.90 -25.32 -26.21
CA LEU A 525 -7.15 -23.90 -26.25
C LEU A 525 -6.32 -23.17 -25.18
N ALA A 526 -6.00 -21.93 -25.46
CA ALA A 526 -5.32 -21.03 -24.56
C ALA A 526 -6.08 -19.70 -24.48
N ASP A 527 -6.04 -19.06 -23.32
CA ASP A 527 -6.48 -17.68 -23.13
C ASP A 527 -5.26 -16.76 -23.04
N TYR A 528 -5.44 -15.48 -23.26
CA TYR A 528 -4.37 -14.52 -23.00
C TYR A 528 -4.26 -14.24 -21.51
N LEU A 529 -3.02 -14.14 -21.02
CA LEU A 529 -2.70 -13.87 -19.62
C LEU A 529 -3.40 -12.57 -19.18
N LEU A 530 -4.21 -12.65 -18.11
CA LEU A 530 -4.91 -11.53 -17.50
C LEU A 530 -5.62 -10.62 -18.53
N ALA A 531 -6.19 -11.19 -19.58
CA ALA A 531 -6.91 -10.43 -20.61
C ALA A 531 -8.07 -9.63 -20.03
N ASN A 532 -8.17 -8.35 -20.39
CA ASN A 532 -9.17 -7.39 -19.90
C ASN A 532 -9.09 -7.13 -18.37
N VAL A 533 -7.96 -7.42 -17.76
CA VAL A 533 -7.65 -6.98 -16.40
C VAL A 533 -6.85 -5.69 -16.47
N ASP A 534 -7.23 -4.71 -15.70
CA ASP A 534 -6.60 -3.41 -15.61
C ASP A 534 -5.34 -3.49 -14.72
N ILE A 535 -4.14 -3.43 -15.33
CA ILE A 535 -2.85 -3.75 -14.69
C ILE A 535 -2.08 -2.47 -14.32
N TYR A 536 -2.16 -2.06 -13.07
CA TYR A 536 -1.55 -0.81 -12.58
C TYR A 536 -0.07 -0.90 -12.24
N ALA A 537 0.40 -2.07 -11.81
CA ALA A 537 1.76 -2.26 -11.35
C ALA A 537 2.28 -3.66 -11.63
N MET A 538 3.58 -3.79 -11.73
CA MET A 538 4.28 -5.06 -11.84
C MET A 538 5.60 -5.00 -11.08
N ALA A 539 6.02 -6.13 -10.53
CA ALA A 539 7.37 -6.33 -10.01
C ALA A 539 7.81 -7.76 -10.28
N ILE A 540 9.11 -7.95 -10.49
CA ILE A 540 9.70 -9.25 -10.80
C ILE A 540 10.56 -9.68 -9.64
N ASP A 541 10.29 -10.86 -9.09
CA ASP A 541 11.04 -11.38 -7.95
C ASP A 541 12.32 -12.11 -8.37
N GLY A 542 13.14 -12.48 -7.39
CA GLY A 542 14.41 -13.14 -7.61
C GLY A 542 14.31 -14.49 -8.33
N GLY A 543 13.13 -15.10 -8.38
CA GLY A 543 12.81 -16.31 -9.14
C GLY A 543 12.31 -16.05 -10.58
N GLY A 544 12.21 -14.80 -11.00
CA GLY A 544 11.67 -14.41 -12.31
C GLY A 544 10.15 -14.47 -12.40
N ARG A 545 9.45 -14.68 -11.27
CA ARG A 545 7.99 -14.66 -11.22
C ARG A 545 7.49 -13.22 -11.27
N LYS A 546 6.30 -13.02 -11.81
CA LYS A 546 5.71 -11.71 -12.04
C LYS A 546 4.57 -11.47 -11.06
N TRP A 547 4.70 -10.43 -10.26
CA TRP A 547 3.66 -9.90 -9.40
C TRP A 547 2.93 -8.80 -10.14
N PHE A 548 1.64 -8.97 -10.40
CA PHE A 548 0.79 -7.97 -11.05
C PHE A 548 -0.19 -7.39 -10.04
N GLY A 549 -0.17 -6.06 -9.89
CA GLY A 549 -1.14 -5.28 -9.14
C GLY A 549 -2.19 -4.69 -10.08
N THR A 550 -3.44 -4.76 -9.69
CA THR A 550 -4.57 -4.44 -10.55
C THR A 550 -5.44 -3.32 -9.98
N ASN A 551 -6.31 -2.80 -10.84
CA ASN A 551 -7.37 -1.88 -10.43
C ASN A 551 -8.65 -2.66 -10.14
N GLY A 552 -8.79 -3.15 -8.89
CA GLY A 552 -10.02 -3.78 -8.41
C GLY A 552 -10.07 -5.31 -8.52
N ASN A 553 -8.95 -5.97 -8.90
CA ASN A 553 -8.85 -7.44 -8.91
C ASN A 553 -7.72 -7.97 -8.02
N GLY A 554 -7.17 -7.15 -7.12
CA GLY A 554 -6.10 -7.54 -6.20
C GLY A 554 -4.75 -7.78 -6.87
N VAL A 555 -4.04 -8.81 -6.42
CA VAL A 555 -2.67 -9.14 -6.84
C VAL A 555 -2.60 -10.56 -7.40
N TYR A 556 -1.97 -10.69 -8.55
CA TYR A 556 -1.64 -12.00 -9.15
C TYR A 556 -0.14 -12.27 -9.06
N LEU A 557 0.25 -13.49 -8.71
CA LEU A 557 1.60 -14.01 -8.87
C LEU A 557 1.59 -15.06 -9.98
N ILE A 558 2.37 -14.80 -11.02
CA ILE A 558 2.50 -15.65 -12.20
C ILE A 558 3.89 -16.28 -12.22
N SER A 559 3.99 -17.55 -12.60
CA SER A 559 5.25 -18.30 -12.72
C SER A 559 6.25 -17.62 -13.66
N ALA A 560 7.52 -17.99 -13.51
CA ALA A 560 8.60 -17.43 -14.32
C ALA A 560 8.41 -17.68 -15.83
N ASP A 561 7.87 -18.84 -16.19
CA ASP A 561 7.56 -19.24 -17.57
C ASP A 561 6.18 -18.75 -18.07
N ASN A 562 5.47 -17.98 -17.26
CA ASN A 562 4.15 -17.38 -17.52
C ASN A 562 2.99 -18.38 -17.73
N ASN A 563 3.15 -19.65 -17.39
CA ASN A 563 2.16 -20.72 -17.65
C ASN A 563 1.23 -21.00 -16.49
N GLU A 564 1.57 -20.55 -15.28
CA GLU A 564 0.84 -20.87 -14.04
C GLU A 564 0.55 -19.61 -13.23
N GLN A 565 -0.70 -19.48 -12.76
CA GLN A 565 -1.07 -18.55 -11.71
C GLN A 565 -0.80 -19.21 -10.36
N ILE A 566 0.24 -18.76 -9.65
CA ILE A 566 0.67 -19.30 -8.35
C ILE A 566 -0.25 -18.79 -7.24
N TYR A 567 -0.49 -17.48 -7.21
CA TYR A 567 -1.40 -16.85 -6.23
C TYR A 567 -2.33 -15.85 -6.91
N HIS A 568 -3.49 -15.69 -6.32
CA HIS A 568 -4.39 -14.57 -6.55
C HIS A 568 -4.89 -14.08 -5.18
N PHE A 569 -4.33 -12.97 -4.72
CA PHE A 569 -4.71 -12.33 -3.46
C PHE A 569 -5.73 -11.23 -3.73
N THR A 570 -6.84 -11.30 -3.02
CA THR A 570 -7.86 -10.25 -2.97
C THR A 570 -8.08 -9.83 -1.51
N ALA A 571 -8.72 -8.67 -1.34
CA ALA A 571 -9.14 -8.24 -0.01
C ALA A 571 -10.11 -9.22 0.66
N GLU A 572 -10.84 -10.03 -0.10
CA GLU A 572 -11.76 -11.03 0.44
C GLU A 572 -11.03 -12.31 0.91
N ASN A 573 -10.01 -12.77 0.18
CA ASN A 573 -9.37 -14.07 0.44
C ASN A 573 -8.02 -13.97 1.18
N SER A 574 -7.55 -12.75 1.48
CA SER A 574 -6.23 -12.51 2.09
C SER A 574 -6.23 -11.24 2.96
N PRO A 575 -5.17 -11.00 3.75
CA PRO A 575 -4.94 -9.72 4.45
C PRO A 575 -4.59 -8.53 3.56
N LEU A 576 -4.66 -8.65 2.22
CA LEU A 576 -4.51 -7.52 1.31
C LEU A 576 -5.51 -6.42 1.68
N LEU A 577 -5.05 -5.18 1.80
CA LEU A 577 -5.87 -4.08 2.31
C LEU A 577 -6.95 -3.62 1.32
N SER A 578 -6.66 -3.73 0.01
CA SER A 578 -7.57 -3.35 -1.07
C SER A 578 -7.25 -4.11 -2.35
N ASP A 579 -8.27 -4.30 -3.19
CA ASP A 579 -8.11 -4.85 -4.54
C ASP A 579 -7.57 -3.84 -5.56
N VAL A 580 -7.46 -2.56 -5.19
CA VAL A 580 -6.81 -1.52 -5.97
C VAL A 580 -5.35 -1.39 -5.54
N VAL A 581 -4.44 -1.98 -6.32
CA VAL A 581 -3.00 -2.02 -6.04
C VAL A 581 -2.25 -1.15 -7.02
N ARG A 582 -1.77 0.00 -6.56
CA ARG A 582 -1.18 1.05 -7.42
C ARG A 582 0.31 0.89 -7.64
N SER A 583 1.00 0.22 -6.74
CA SER A 583 2.45 -0.02 -6.82
C SER A 583 2.85 -1.31 -6.12
N ILE A 584 3.88 -1.95 -6.64
CA ILE A 584 4.50 -3.15 -6.05
C ILE A 584 6.01 -2.97 -6.09
N VAL A 585 6.68 -3.24 -4.98
CA VAL A 585 8.14 -3.36 -4.94
C VAL A 585 8.56 -4.54 -4.08
N ILE A 586 9.73 -5.10 -4.36
CA ILE A 586 10.23 -6.30 -3.70
C ILE A 586 11.58 -5.98 -3.06
N ASN A 587 11.72 -6.29 -1.78
CA ASN A 587 13.02 -6.42 -1.17
C ASN A 587 13.62 -7.77 -1.59
N ASN A 588 14.37 -7.77 -2.67
CA ASN A 588 14.95 -8.98 -3.24
C ASN A 588 15.99 -9.66 -2.35
N THR A 589 16.42 -9.03 -1.26
CA THR A 589 17.29 -9.65 -0.27
C THR A 589 16.52 -10.49 0.72
N THR A 590 15.35 -10.01 1.15
CA THR A 590 14.51 -10.70 2.15
C THR A 590 13.36 -11.50 1.53
N GLY A 591 12.97 -11.19 0.28
CA GLY A 591 11.79 -11.73 -0.38
C GLY A 591 10.49 -11.06 0.07
N GLU A 592 10.55 -9.96 0.83
CA GLU A 592 9.36 -9.23 1.23
C GLU A 592 8.81 -8.40 0.07
N VAL A 593 7.55 -8.60 -0.27
CA VAL A 593 6.82 -7.92 -1.35
C VAL A 593 5.89 -6.90 -0.74
N PHE A 594 6.03 -5.63 -1.12
CA PHE A 594 5.23 -4.51 -0.64
C PHE A 594 4.17 -4.14 -1.66
N PHE A 595 2.93 -3.97 -1.19
CA PHE A 595 1.76 -3.58 -1.99
C PHE A 595 1.25 -2.21 -1.53
N GLY A 596 1.47 -1.19 -2.35
CA GLY A 596 0.88 0.13 -2.16
C GLY A 596 -0.54 0.15 -2.72
N THR A 597 -1.52 0.23 -1.84
CA THR A 597 -2.94 0.24 -2.19
C THR A 597 -3.55 1.63 -2.00
N ASP A 598 -4.77 1.84 -2.45
CA ASP A 598 -5.56 3.04 -2.16
C ASP A 598 -6.02 3.15 -0.69
N LYS A 599 -5.83 2.07 0.10
CA LYS A 599 -6.18 2.02 1.52
C LYS A 599 -4.96 1.90 2.45
N GLY A 600 -3.74 2.05 1.95
CA GLY A 600 -2.51 1.97 2.73
C GLY A 600 -1.50 0.96 2.20
N LEU A 601 -0.46 0.69 2.97
CA LEU A 601 0.64 -0.20 2.62
C LEU A 601 0.54 -1.51 3.41
N CYS A 602 0.65 -2.63 2.70
CA CYS A 602 0.90 -3.92 3.33
C CYS A 602 2.03 -4.66 2.63
N SER A 603 2.58 -5.67 3.30
CA SER A 603 3.57 -6.55 2.71
C SER A 603 3.25 -8.02 2.94
N TYR A 604 3.80 -8.85 2.06
CA TYR A 604 3.74 -10.30 2.10
C TYR A 604 5.14 -10.88 2.03
N GLN A 605 5.46 -11.79 2.94
CA GLN A 605 6.75 -12.50 2.92
C GLN A 605 6.70 -13.62 1.89
N SER A 606 7.32 -13.39 0.73
CA SER A 606 7.47 -14.36 -0.33
C SER A 606 8.67 -15.30 -0.06
N ASP A 607 8.73 -16.38 -0.84
CA ASP A 607 9.75 -17.40 -0.81
C ASP A 607 10.87 -17.22 -1.84
N ALA A 608 10.85 -16.14 -2.64
CA ALA A 608 11.86 -15.86 -3.66
C ALA A 608 12.77 -14.70 -3.26
N VAL A 609 14.07 -14.92 -3.32
CA VAL A 609 15.10 -13.90 -3.09
C VAL A 609 16.08 -13.86 -4.27
N THR A 610 16.91 -12.83 -4.37
CA THR A 610 17.95 -12.75 -5.40
C THR A 610 18.87 -13.95 -5.34
N ALA A 611 19.14 -14.57 -6.49
CA ALA A 611 20.05 -15.67 -6.63
C ALA A 611 21.52 -15.24 -6.47
N ASN A 612 22.33 -16.07 -5.85
CA ASN A 612 23.76 -15.88 -5.78
C ASN A 612 24.45 -16.40 -7.07
N GLU A 613 25.49 -15.74 -7.48
CA GLU A 613 26.33 -16.21 -8.61
C GLU A 613 26.98 -17.56 -8.33
N GLU A 614 27.38 -17.79 -7.07
CA GLU A 614 28.03 -19.05 -6.64
C GLU A 614 27.48 -19.51 -5.29
N MET A 615 27.28 -20.81 -5.18
CA MET A 615 26.94 -21.50 -3.94
C MET A 615 28.21 -21.95 -3.23
N THR A 616 28.45 -21.49 -2.00
CA THR A 616 29.58 -21.83 -1.16
C THR A 616 29.11 -22.35 0.20
N LYS A 617 30.02 -22.94 0.98
CA LYS A 617 29.71 -23.39 2.34
C LYS A 617 29.38 -22.23 3.29
N ASP A 618 29.83 -21.05 2.96
CA ASP A 618 29.69 -19.85 3.81
C ASP A 618 28.39 -19.08 3.50
N ASN A 619 27.88 -19.17 2.27
CA ASN A 619 26.67 -18.43 1.87
C ASN A 619 25.39 -19.28 1.81
N VAL A 620 25.49 -20.62 1.75
CA VAL A 620 24.32 -21.53 1.76
C VAL A 620 24.03 -22.02 3.18
N TRP A 621 22.89 -21.63 3.71
CA TRP A 621 22.45 -22.04 5.06
C TRP A 621 20.92 -22.13 5.13
N ALA A 622 20.40 -22.68 6.24
CA ALA A 622 18.96 -22.83 6.43
C ALA A 622 18.50 -22.26 7.77
N TYR A 623 17.27 -21.76 7.78
CA TYR A 623 16.60 -21.29 8.99
C TYR A 623 15.11 -21.69 9.01
N PRO A 624 14.52 -21.84 10.24
CA PRO A 624 15.21 -21.89 11.53
C PRO A 624 16.12 -23.12 11.62
N ASN A 625 17.24 -23.00 12.33
CA ASN A 625 18.15 -24.12 12.54
C ASN A 625 18.80 -23.99 13.94
N PRO A 626 18.44 -24.84 14.94
CA PRO A 626 17.57 -26.01 14.82
C PRO A 626 16.08 -25.66 14.64
N VAL A 627 15.37 -26.54 13.95
CA VAL A 627 13.90 -26.51 13.86
C VAL A 627 13.34 -27.12 15.13
N ARG A 628 12.56 -26.36 15.88
CA ARG A 628 11.98 -26.77 17.18
C ARG A 628 10.65 -27.52 17.00
N PRO A 629 10.19 -28.27 18.04
CA PRO A 629 8.93 -29.03 17.96
C PRO A 629 7.68 -28.19 17.69
N ASP A 630 7.67 -26.95 18.21
CA ASP A 630 6.59 -25.99 18.11
C ASP A 630 6.58 -25.21 16.77
N TYR A 631 7.63 -25.35 15.97
CA TYR A 631 7.71 -24.68 14.67
C TYR A 631 6.96 -25.45 13.58
N THR A 632 5.91 -24.83 13.05
CA THR A 632 5.05 -25.38 11.98
C THR A 632 5.23 -24.70 10.63
N GLY A 633 6.08 -23.66 10.56
CA GLY A 633 6.35 -22.91 9.33
C GLY A 633 7.32 -23.63 8.39
N LEU A 634 7.57 -23.01 7.24
CA LEU A 634 8.51 -23.49 6.24
C LEU A 634 9.96 -23.28 6.67
N ILE A 635 10.80 -24.30 6.48
CA ILE A 635 12.25 -24.21 6.66
C ILE A 635 12.81 -23.65 5.36
N THR A 636 13.50 -22.53 5.43
CA THR A 636 14.03 -21.84 4.24
C THR A 636 15.52 -22.05 4.11
N ILE A 637 15.97 -22.50 2.96
CA ILE A 637 17.36 -22.60 2.53
C ILE A 637 17.65 -21.39 1.66
N VAL A 638 18.69 -20.63 1.94
CA VAL A 638 19.08 -19.41 1.22
C VAL A 638 20.51 -19.49 0.71
N GLY A 639 20.91 -18.53 -0.12
CA GLY A 639 22.25 -18.47 -0.71
C GLY A 639 22.41 -19.31 -1.96
N LEU A 640 21.31 -19.74 -2.56
CA LEU A 640 21.29 -20.58 -3.75
C LEU A 640 21.55 -19.77 -5.03
N SER A 641 22.05 -20.43 -6.06
CA SER A 641 22.07 -19.89 -7.41
C SER A 641 20.71 -20.09 -8.08
N PHE A 642 20.46 -19.32 -9.13
CA PHE A 642 19.22 -19.39 -9.88
C PHE A 642 18.95 -20.80 -10.42
N ASP A 643 17.72 -21.27 -10.29
CA ASP A 643 17.22 -22.56 -10.77
C ASP A 643 18.11 -23.77 -10.36
N SER A 644 18.61 -23.76 -9.12
CA SER A 644 19.47 -24.81 -8.58
C SER A 644 18.68 -26.03 -8.12
N ASP A 645 19.22 -27.22 -8.37
CA ASP A 645 18.69 -28.45 -7.79
C ASP A 645 18.97 -28.50 -6.28
N VAL A 646 17.95 -28.82 -5.49
CA VAL A 646 18.03 -28.96 -4.03
C VAL A 646 17.55 -30.37 -3.64
N LYS A 647 18.33 -31.07 -2.85
CA LYS A 647 17.94 -32.37 -2.26
C LYS A 647 18.19 -32.37 -0.76
N ILE A 648 17.16 -32.75 -0.01
CA ILE A 648 17.24 -32.90 1.44
C ILE A 648 17.35 -34.40 1.74
N LEU A 649 18.42 -34.77 2.46
CA LEU A 649 18.81 -36.15 2.69
C LEU A 649 18.91 -36.42 4.19
N THR A 650 18.55 -37.61 4.58
CA THR A 650 18.92 -38.19 5.90
C THR A 650 20.43 -38.41 6.00
N ALA A 651 20.95 -38.66 7.21
CA ALA A 651 22.36 -38.89 7.44
C ALA A 651 22.91 -40.13 6.68
N ASN A 652 22.04 -41.08 6.31
CA ASN A 652 22.39 -42.25 5.51
C ASN A 652 22.21 -42.07 4.00
N GLY A 653 21.89 -40.85 3.53
CA GLY A 653 21.77 -40.50 2.12
C GLY A 653 20.41 -40.74 1.47
N THR A 654 19.37 -41.09 2.25
CA THR A 654 18.01 -41.21 1.71
C THR A 654 17.40 -39.85 1.45
N VAL A 655 16.92 -39.63 0.24
CA VAL A 655 16.23 -38.36 -0.15
C VAL A 655 14.85 -38.30 0.52
N VAL A 656 14.59 -37.26 1.31
CA VAL A 656 13.30 -37.01 1.95
C VAL A 656 12.49 -35.94 1.23
N ASN A 657 13.18 -34.98 0.62
CA ASN A 657 12.55 -33.94 -0.18
C ASN A 657 13.50 -33.45 -1.29
N GLU A 658 12.98 -32.99 -2.41
CA GLU A 658 13.76 -32.45 -3.53
C GLU A 658 12.95 -31.48 -4.36
N GLY A 659 13.61 -30.50 -4.97
CA GLY A 659 13.02 -29.51 -5.85
C GLY A 659 14.05 -28.55 -6.41
N ARG A 660 13.60 -27.41 -6.93
CA ARG A 660 14.42 -26.34 -7.48
C ARG A 660 14.28 -25.05 -6.69
N SER A 661 15.33 -24.25 -6.68
CA SER A 661 15.32 -22.95 -6.01
C SER A 661 14.42 -21.93 -6.72
N ASN A 662 13.72 -21.12 -5.94
CA ASN A 662 13.06 -19.88 -6.38
C ASN A 662 14.07 -18.73 -6.23
N GLY A 663 14.76 -18.40 -7.32
CA GLY A 663 15.91 -17.50 -7.21
C GLY A 663 16.97 -18.06 -6.28
N GLY A 664 17.31 -17.33 -5.23
CA GLY A 664 18.32 -17.69 -4.23
C GLY A 664 17.82 -18.51 -3.05
N SER A 665 16.57 -19.01 -3.06
CA SER A 665 15.99 -19.73 -1.92
C SER A 665 15.26 -21.01 -2.31
N TYR A 666 15.08 -21.89 -1.34
CA TYR A 666 14.24 -23.09 -1.41
C TYR A 666 13.54 -23.33 -0.08
N THR A 667 12.28 -23.73 -0.12
CA THR A 667 11.47 -23.96 1.07
C THR A 667 11.13 -25.43 1.27
N TRP A 668 11.10 -25.87 2.54
CA TRP A 668 10.75 -27.21 2.94
C TRP A 668 9.85 -27.19 4.16
N ASP A 669 8.75 -27.93 4.12
CA ASP A 669 7.78 -28.05 5.22
C ASP A 669 8.22 -28.97 6.37
N GLY A 670 9.42 -29.57 6.29
CA GLY A 670 9.91 -30.54 7.25
C GLY A 670 9.25 -31.91 7.14
N CYS A 671 8.57 -32.19 6.01
CA CYS A 671 7.94 -33.50 5.75
C CYS A 671 8.67 -34.29 4.69
N ASP A 672 8.47 -35.60 4.69
CA ASP A 672 8.95 -36.52 3.65
C ASP A 672 8.01 -36.45 2.41
N LYS A 673 8.37 -37.22 1.36
CA LYS A 673 7.58 -37.28 0.11
C LYS A 673 6.13 -37.79 0.29
N ASN A 674 5.78 -38.32 1.45
CA ASN A 674 4.43 -38.78 1.78
C ASN A 674 3.67 -37.76 2.66
N GLY A 675 4.24 -36.59 2.89
CA GLY A 675 3.64 -35.54 3.74
C GLY A 675 3.76 -35.81 5.24
N LYS A 676 4.61 -36.76 5.66
CA LYS A 676 4.82 -37.08 7.08
C LYS A 676 6.01 -36.30 7.62
N ARG A 677 5.83 -35.64 8.78
CA ARG A 677 6.90 -34.94 9.51
C ARG A 677 8.09 -35.87 9.72
N VAL A 678 9.28 -35.43 9.35
CA VAL A 678 10.50 -36.22 9.50
C VAL A 678 10.93 -36.35 10.96
N ALA A 679 11.65 -37.41 11.32
CA ALA A 679 12.11 -37.66 12.70
C ALA A 679 13.17 -36.61 13.13
N SER A 680 13.37 -36.48 14.45
CA SER A 680 14.49 -35.70 15.00
C SER A 680 15.83 -36.24 14.46
N GLY A 681 16.70 -35.34 14.03
CA GLY A 681 17.96 -35.67 13.43
C GLY A 681 18.64 -34.55 12.68
N VAL A 682 19.80 -34.84 12.09
CA VAL A 682 20.49 -33.90 11.20
C VAL A 682 20.25 -34.32 9.76
N TYR A 683 19.71 -33.41 8.97
CA TYR A 683 19.46 -33.57 7.54
C TYR A 683 20.50 -32.78 6.75
N MET A 684 20.98 -33.37 5.66
CA MET A 684 21.89 -32.70 4.73
C MET A 684 21.09 -32.08 3.58
N VAL A 685 21.36 -30.83 3.26
CA VAL A 685 20.84 -30.15 2.08
C VAL A 685 21.95 -30.14 1.04
N ALA A 686 21.84 -30.97 0.03
CA ALA A 686 22.76 -30.97 -1.11
C ALA A 686 22.18 -30.11 -2.22
N THR A 687 22.99 -29.20 -2.73
CA THR A 687 22.60 -28.27 -3.80
C THR A 687 23.52 -28.46 -5.01
N ALA A 688 23.00 -28.23 -6.19
CA ALA A 688 23.75 -28.18 -7.43
C ALA A 688 23.19 -27.11 -8.39
N THR A 689 24.08 -26.49 -9.15
CA THR A 689 23.63 -25.61 -10.29
C THR A 689 22.87 -26.49 -11.31
N SER A 690 22.01 -25.83 -12.12
CA SER A 690 21.16 -26.50 -13.11
C SER A 690 21.97 -27.38 -14.11
N ASP A 691 23.25 -27.02 -14.37
CA ASP A 691 24.16 -27.81 -15.18
C ASP A 691 24.89 -28.90 -14.41
N GLY A 692 24.64 -29.03 -13.10
CA GLY A 692 25.22 -30.06 -12.21
C GLY A 692 26.72 -29.92 -11.92
N LYS A 693 27.38 -28.85 -12.36
CA LYS A 693 28.87 -28.74 -12.27
C LYS A 693 29.36 -28.19 -10.93
N LYS A 694 28.55 -27.35 -10.26
CA LYS A 694 28.90 -26.74 -8.98
C LYS A 694 27.81 -27.02 -7.95
N GLY A 695 28.17 -27.17 -6.71
CA GLY A 695 27.21 -27.34 -5.62
C GLY A 695 27.88 -27.33 -4.25
N THR A 696 27.05 -27.28 -3.22
CA THR A 696 27.51 -27.28 -1.83
C THR A 696 26.56 -28.08 -0.95
N VAL A 697 26.93 -28.23 0.31
CA VAL A 697 26.10 -28.94 1.31
C VAL A 697 26.01 -28.11 2.58
N CYS A 698 24.79 -27.84 3.04
CA CYS A 698 24.54 -27.34 4.40
C CYS A 698 23.76 -28.37 5.24
N LYS A 699 23.47 -28.06 6.51
CA LYS A 699 22.81 -28.97 7.44
C LYS A 699 21.65 -28.32 8.13
N ILE A 700 20.58 -29.09 8.38
CA ILE A 700 19.42 -28.72 9.16
C ILE A 700 19.26 -29.68 10.32
N ALA A 701 19.16 -29.17 11.53
CA ALA A 701 18.84 -29.96 12.72
C ALA A 701 17.34 -29.90 13.00
N ILE A 702 16.65 -31.04 13.02
CA ILE A 702 15.23 -31.14 13.39
C ILE A 702 15.13 -31.71 14.81
N VAL A 703 14.33 -31.08 15.65
CA VAL A 703 13.99 -31.52 17.00
C VAL A 703 12.46 -31.65 17.07
N ASN A 704 11.97 -32.85 17.39
CA ASN A 704 10.53 -33.13 17.56
C ASN A 704 10.22 -33.42 19.03
#